data_87928567cd56c1cd21c3a51900411ed4
#
_entry.id   87928567cd56c1cd21c3a51900411ed4
#
_cell.length_a   1.000
_cell.length_b   1.000
_cell.length_c   1.000
_cell.angle_alpha   90.00
_cell.angle_beta   90.00
_cell.angle_gamma   90.00
#
_symmetry.space_group_name_H-M   'P 1'
#
loop_
_entity.id
_entity.type
_entity.pdbx_description
1 polymer ?
#
loop_
_entity_poly.entity_id
_entity_poly.type
_entity_poly.pdbx_seq_one_letter_code
_entity_poly.pdbx_strand_id
1 'polypeptide(L)'
;DFSTIQTECYKLLMQNKQILEELQDKLQYLMIDEYQDTNYIQEQIVFLLGAKHHNICVVGDDDQGLYRFRGATIRNILEFPHKFENEGCKIIPLVVNYRSNSDIVDFYNEWISTTSGHKFKFSWDIYRYQKKIEPHVKSDIQSPAVVKLFSKDDEDEWHEKILGFIKELKESGKLTDYNQLAFLFSSVKHQRVTALANFLERNGINVYSPRSDMFFKRDEIKLALGCLMLIFPKDVMKLEKQEFDFLQVEHYRYYRECIVAANEYVTRADNKELLQFIRKHGKVHAGLTGTTDYAYSGLLYKLFMFRPFSDILDTDMSVGVVDIRPTRNLALLTQIIGKFEYLHRVDVFNGSYIDRNTELLFNLYLKLLYDGGISEYEDEAEYAPSGCVSFLTIHQSKGMEFPIVLVDSLSNVPRKTYKDLMTEVEEKYFHRPAFEPYDQTKYFDFWRLYYTAFSRAQNLLVLTCDENKRTPSQYFRDIYDEIQSVNSDEFDLSEFSFQSVKKVNLKNSFSFTSHITVYETCALQYKFYKELEFMPVRQNAMMFGTLVHETIEDIHRAAIRGEVDKITNDNIATWFESNYNSLVKSEHTYLAEPQRNAALSQVERYAERMDGKWASVQQAEVDVSLVKEDYIIDGKIDLVKGVDGTVEIVDFKSERKPDMVKMRERLEHYRRQLQIYAYLIEQRTGQKVSKMHLYYTGEENGNPMITYPYTRTAIEGTVAAFDDTVHKILRKDFKHRCDDAKTCKNCDFRYYCNK
;
A
#
# COMPACT_ATOMS: atom_id res chain seq x y z
N ASP A 1 -3.32 -18.53 2.04
CA ASP A 1 -2.21 -17.86 1.38
C ASP A 1 -2.59 -17.42 -0.05
N PHE A 2 -1.72 -16.70 -0.75
CA PHE A 2 -1.99 -16.19 -2.10
C PHE A 2 -2.26 -17.31 -3.13
N SER A 3 -1.57 -18.43 -3.03
CA SER A 3 -1.79 -19.57 -3.95
C SER A 3 -3.17 -20.18 -3.74
N THR A 4 -3.63 -20.28 -2.50
CA THR A 4 -4.98 -20.74 -2.17
C THR A 4 -6.05 -19.81 -2.75
N ILE A 5 -5.88 -18.48 -2.61
CA ILE A 5 -6.83 -17.50 -3.17
C ILE A 5 -6.97 -17.67 -4.68
N GLN A 6 -5.86 -17.77 -5.39
CA GLN A 6 -5.86 -17.97 -6.85
C GLN A 6 -6.53 -19.29 -7.24
N THR A 7 -6.21 -20.37 -6.53
CA THR A 7 -6.79 -21.69 -6.79
C THR A 7 -8.29 -21.73 -6.54
N GLU A 8 -8.75 -21.14 -5.44
CA GLU A 8 -10.18 -21.08 -5.11
C GLU A 8 -10.94 -20.15 -6.06
N CYS A 9 -10.35 -19.03 -6.49
CA CYS A 9 -10.90 -18.17 -7.52
C CYS A 9 -11.10 -18.93 -8.85
N TYR A 10 -10.07 -19.63 -9.31
CA TYR A 10 -10.16 -20.45 -10.53
C TYR A 10 -11.25 -21.52 -10.42
N LYS A 11 -11.30 -22.25 -9.30
CA LYS A 11 -12.34 -23.27 -9.05
C LYS A 11 -13.73 -22.66 -9.04
N LEU A 12 -13.91 -21.51 -8.38
CA LEU A 12 -15.18 -20.78 -8.32
C LEU A 12 -15.69 -20.46 -9.73
N LEU A 13 -14.84 -19.88 -10.57
CA LEU A 13 -15.19 -19.54 -11.96
C LEU A 13 -15.53 -20.77 -12.81
N MET A 14 -14.77 -21.86 -12.63
CA MET A 14 -15.03 -23.12 -13.37
C MET A 14 -16.31 -23.83 -12.94
N GLN A 15 -16.68 -23.74 -11.66
CA GLN A 15 -17.83 -24.44 -11.09
C GLN A 15 -19.14 -23.65 -11.17
N ASN A 16 -19.07 -22.32 -11.26
CA ASN A 16 -20.24 -21.43 -11.23
C ASN A 16 -20.36 -20.66 -12.56
N LYS A 17 -20.96 -21.31 -13.54
CA LYS A 17 -21.17 -20.72 -14.88
C LYS A 17 -21.87 -19.36 -14.84
N GLN A 18 -22.87 -19.20 -13.97
CA GLN A 18 -23.60 -17.94 -13.86
C GLN A 18 -22.70 -16.80 -13.44
N ILE A 19 -21.85 -16.98 -12.43
CA ILE A 19 -20.88 -15.98 -11.97
C ILE A 19 -19.89 -15.65 -13.09
N LEU A 20 -19.39 -16.67 -13.79
CA LEU A 20 -18.47 -16.49 -14.90
C LEU A 20 -19.12 -15.69 -16.03
N GLU A 21 -20.34 -16.03 -16.45
CA GLU A 21 -21.08 -15.32 -17.49
C GLU A 21 -21.35 -13.85 -17.11
N GLU A 22 -21.76 -13.59 -15.86
CA GLU A 22 -21.97 -12.22 -15.36
C GLU A 22 -20.66 -11.38 -15.41
N LEU A 23 -19.54 -11.98 -15.04
CA LEU A 23 -18.23 -11.32 -15.13
C LEU A 23 -17.81 -11.07 -16.58
N GLN A 24 -18.00 -12.06 -17.47
CA GLN A 24 -17.68 -11.93 -18.88
C GLN A 24 -18.55 -10.87 -19.57
N ASP A 25 -19.79 -10.69 -19.14
CA ASP A 25 -20.67 -9.64 -19.67
C ASP A 25 -20.23 -8.23 -19.26
N LYS A 26 -19.69 -8.11 -18.03
CA LYS A 26 -19.18 -6.84 -17.52
C LYS A 26 -17.80 -6.49 -18.10
N LEU A 27 -16.93 -7.48 -18.27
CA LEU A 27 -15.53 -7.33 -18.67
C LEU A 27 -15.39 -7.38 -20.19
N GLN A 28 -15.75 -6.30 -20.87
CA GLN A 28 -15.64 -6.21 -22.33
C GLN A 28 -14.20 -6.06 -22.83
N TYR A 29 -13.31 -5.53 -22.02
CA TYR A 29 -11.87 -5.38 -22.29
C TYR A 29 -11.07 -5.78 -21.05
N LEU A 30 -10.07 -6.64 -21.24
CA LEU A 30 -9.10 -7.03 -20.21
C LEU A 30 -7.74 -6.47 -20.56
N MET A 31 -7.17 -5.66 -19.68
CA MET A 31 -5.82 -5.11 -19.82
C MET A 31 -4.99 -5.56 -18.63
N ILE A 32 -3.94 -6.35 -18.88
CA ILE A 32 -3.06 -6.91 -17.86
C ILE A 32 -1.67 -6.35 -18.05
N ASP A 33 -1.20 -5.61 -17.06
CA ASP A 33 0.16 -5.09 -17.01
C ASP A 33 1.12 -6.11 -16.34
N GLU A 34 2.42 -5.93 -16.54
CA GLU A 34 3.47 -6.80 -15.99
C GLU A 34 3.22 -8.30 -16.24
N TYR A 35 2.73 -8.65 -17.43
CA TYR A 35 2.27 -10.01 -17.75
C TYR A 35 3.36 -11.07 -17.61
N GLN A 36 4.63 -10.72 -17.73
CA GLN A 36 5.77 -11.61 -17.51
C GLN A 36 5.88 -12.12 -16.06
N ASP A 37 5.20 -11.49 -15.11
CA ASP A 37 5.18 -11.91 -13.71
C ASP A 37 3.98 -12.80 -13.35
N THR A 38 3.16 -13.15 -14.34
CA THR A 38 2.01 -14.03 -14.11
C THR A 38 2.43 -15.48 -13.99
N ASN A 39 1.75 -16.21 -13.11
CA ASN A 39 1.85 -17.67 -13.02
C ASN A 39 0.77 -18.35 -13.88
N TYR A 40 0.84 -19.68 -13.97
CA TYR A 40 -0.10 -20.45 -14.78
C TYR A 40 -1.58 -20.26 -14.39
N ILE A 41 -1.90 -20.26 -13.11
CA ILE A 41 -3.31 -20.11 -12.64
C ILE A 41 -3.84 -18.71 -12.96
N GLN A 42 -3.03 -17.67 -12.79
CA GLN A 42 -3.41 -16.30 -13.16
C GLN A 42 -3.70 -16.21 -14.66
N GLU A 43 -2.86 -16.80 -15.49
CA GLU A 43 -3.08 -16.86 -16.94
C GLU A 43 -4.41 -17.58 -17.28
N GLN A 44 -4.70 -18.70 -16.62
CA GLN A 44 -5.96 -19.44 -16.84
C GLN A 44 -7.19 -18.61 -16.40
N ILE A 45 -7.10 -17.85 -15.33
CA ILE A 45 -8.17 -16.93 -14.90
C ILE A 45 -8.40 -15.85 -15.96
N VAL A 46 -7.33 -15.25 -16.50
CA VAL A 46 -7.42 -14.25 -17.57
C VAL A 46 -8.14 -14.83 -18.79
N PHE A 47 -7.80 -16.04 -19.21
CA PHE A 47 -8.44 -16.67 -20.36
C PHE A 47 -9.91 -17.01 -20.10
N LEU A 48 -10.26 -17.49 -18.91
CA LEU A 48 -11.65 -17.70 -18.53
C LEU A 48 -12.46 -16.41 -18.59
N LEU A 49 -11.96 -15.33 -18.01
CA LEU A 49 -12.66 -14.04 -17.99
C LEU A 49 -12.78 -13.41 -19.39
N GLY A 50 -11.74 -13.56 -20.21
CA GLY A 50 -11.70 -12.99 -21.56
C GLY A 50 -12.39 -13.84 -22.64
N ALA A 51 -12.85 -15.06 -22.34
CA ALA A 51 -13.30 -16.04 -23.35
C ALA A 51 -14.51 -15.61 -24.18
N LYS A 52 -15.35 -14.69 -23.68
CA LYS A 52 -16.55 -14.24 -24.39
C LYS A 52 -16.25 -13.19 -25.46
N HIS A 53 -15.37 -12.26 -25.19
CA HIS A 53 -15.12 -11.10 -26.06
C HIS A 53 -13.77 -11.15 -26.76
N HIS A 54 -12.80 -11.92 -26.24
CA HIS A 54 -11.43 -12.06 -26.72
C HIS A 54 -10.67 -10.70 -26.81
N ASN A 55 -11.18 -9.66 -26.16
CA ASN A 55 -10.55 -8.35 -26.10
C ASN A 55 -9.51 -8.31 -24.96
N ILE A 56 -8.41 -9.02 -25.15
CA ILE A 56 -7.34 -9.13 -24.16
C ILE A 56 -6.11 -8.37 -24.65
N CYS A 57 -5.64 -7.41 -23.85
CA CYS A 57 -4.39 -6.71 -24.05
C CYS A 57 -3.44 -7.04 -22.90
N VAL A 58 -2.28 -7.59 -23.20
CA VAL A 58 -1.24 -7.83 -22.20
C VAL A 58 -0.05 -6.94 -22.48
N VAL A 59 0.50 -6.35 -21.43
CA VAL A 59 1.69 -5.51 -21.49
C VAL A 59 2.75 -6.11 -20.57
N GLY A 60 4.00 -6.11 -21.01
CA GLY A 60 5.09 -6.62 -20.20
C GLY A 60 6.44 -6.57 -20.90
N ASP A 61 7.48 -6.83 -20.12
CA ASP A 61 8.86 -6.90 -20.56
C ASP A 61 9.51 -8.18 -20.05
N ASP A 62 9.78 -9.11 -20.95
CA ASP A 62 10.39 -10.41 -20.64
C ASP A 62 11.79 -10.27 -20.01
N ASP A 63 12.50 -9.16 -20.28
CA ASP A 63 13.80 -8.85 -19.65
C ASP A 63 13.65 -8.41 -18.19
N GLN A 64 12.45 -8.11 -17.71
CA GLN A 64 12.13 -7.73 -16.33
C GLN A 64 11.36 -8.80 -15.55
N GLY A 65 11.32 -10.05 -16.02
CA GLY A 65 10.70 -11.18 -15.33
C GLY A 65 11.54 -11.64 -14.14
N LEU A 66 11.19 -11.21 -12.92
CA LEU A 66 11.97 -11.44 -11.69
C LEU A 66 11.33 -12.40 -10.69
N TYR A 67 10.05 -12.75 -10.85
CA TYR A 67 9.27 -13.45 -9.82
C TYR A 67 9.11 -14.95 -10.06
N ARG A 68 10.08 -15.60 -10.74
CA ARG A 68 10.12 -17.06 -10.92
C ARG A 68 9.95 -17.81 -9.58
N PHE A 69 10.57 -17.32 -8.50
CA PHE A 69 10.47 -17.94 -7.17
C PHE A 69 9.07 -17.90 -6.57
N ARG A 70 8.14 -17.12 -7.15
CA ARG A 70 6.70 -17.07 -6.84
C ARG A 70 5.85 -17.85 -7.84
N GLY A 71 6.46 -18.60 -8.76
CA GLY A 71 5.80 -19.37 -9.79
C GLY A 71 5.50 -18.60 -11.08
N ALA A 72 5.98 -17.35 -11.23
CA ALA A 72 5.89 -16.63 -12.49
C ALA A 72 6.68 -17.31 -13.60
N THR A 73 6.19 -17.23 -14.82
CA THR A 73 6.85 -17.85 -15.97
C THR A 73 6.84 -16.92 -17.18
N ILE A 74 8.03 -16.69 -17.74
CA ILE A 74 8.21 -15.94 -18.99
C ILE A 74 7.48 -16.58 -20.17
N ARG A 75 7.22 -17.88 -20.09
CA ARG A 75 6.43 -18.61 -21.11
C ARG A 75 5.10 -17.89 -21.40
N ASN A 76 4.43 -17.39 -20.35
CA ASN A 76 3.11 -16.79 -20.52
C ASN A 76 3.15 -15.63 -21.50
N ILE A 77 4.13 -14.72 -21.39
CA ILE A 77 4.22 -13.57 -22.31
C ILE A 77 4.78 -13.96 -23.68
N LEU A 78 5.77 -14.85 -23.74
CA LEU A 78 6.41 -15.22 -25.01
C LEU A 78 5.52 -16.14 -25.86
N GLU A 79 4.73 -17.02 -25.25
CA GLU A 79 3.79 -17.89 -25.94
C GLU A 79 2.40 -17.26 -26.13
N PHE A 80 2.10 -16.09 -25.53
CA PHE A 80 0.78 -15.45 -25.63
C PHE A 80 0.29 -15.28 -27.08
N PRO A 81 1.08 -14.79 -28.03
CA PRO A 81 0.63 -14.65 -29.41
C PRO A 81 0.23 -15.96 -30.06
N HIS A 82 0.94 -17.06 -29.77
CA HIS A 82 0.65 -18.38 -30.33
C HIS A 82 -0.68 -18.96 -29.87
N LYS A 83 -1.19 -18.55 -28.70
CA LYS A 83 -2.48 -18.98 -28.17
C LYS A 83 -3.66 -18.39 -28.92
N PHE A 84 -3.44 -17.29 -29.65
CA PHE A 84 -4.45 -16.55 -30.40
C PHE A 84 -4.09 -16.41 -31.90
N GLU A 85 -3.25 -17.30 -32.47
CA GLU A 85 -2.82 -17.23 -33.87
C GLU A 85 -4.00 -17.22 -34.85
N ASN A 86 -5.04 -17.99 -34.56
CA ASN A 86 -6.24 -18.08 -35.41
C ASN A 86 -7.21 -16.90 -35.22
N GLU A 87 -6.99 -16.06 -34.21
CA GLU A 87 -7.89 -14.96 -33.81
C GLU A 87 -7.28 -13.58 -34.09
N GLY A 88 -6.05 -13.53 -34.61
CA GLY A 88 -5.40 -12.29 -35.04
C GLY A 88 -4.72 -11.49 -33.93
N CYS A 89 -3.94 -12.15 -33.07
CA CYS A 89 -3.15 -11.45 -32.07
C CYS A 89 -2.13 -10.52 -32.73
N LYS A 90 -2.08 -9.27 -32.29
CA LYS A 90 -1.14 -8.25 -32.77
C LYS A 90 -0.07 -7.96 -31.72
N ILE A 91 1.19 -8.13 -32.07
CA ILE A 91 2.33 -7.73 -31.24
C ILE A 91 2.71 -6.29 -31.60
N ILE A 92 2.84 -5.45 -30.60
CA ILE A 92 3.29 -4.04 -30.74
C ILE A 92 4.54 -3.86 -29.87
N PRO A 93 5.74 -3.82 -30.45
CA PRO A 93 6.96 -3.59 -29.70
C PRO A 93 7.07 -2.11 -29.28
N LEU A 94 7.22 -1.85 -27.98
CA LEU A 94 7.50 -0.55 -27.42
C LEU A 94 8.99 -0.45 -27.10
N VAL A 95 9.79 -0.07 -28.06
CA VAL A 95 11.27 -0.07 -27.95
C VAL A 95 11.88 1.30 -27.61
N VAL A 96 11.07 2.37 -27.63
CA VAL A 96 11.57 3.71 -27.30
C VAL A 96 11.50 3.96 -25.81
N ASN A 97 12.64 4.24 -25.19
CA ASN A 97 12.76 4.59 -23.78
C ASN A 97 12.69 6.12 -23.60
N TYR A 98 11.71 6.59 -22.84
CA TYR A 98 11.50 8.01 -22.50
C TYR A 98 12.03 8.38 -21.12
N ARG A 99 12.57 7.42 -20.37
CA ARG A 99 12.97 7.57 -18.95
C ARG A 99 14.42 7.99 -18.82
N SER A 100 15.29 7.19 -19.44
CA SER A 100 16.72 7.18 -19.11
C SER A 100 17.56 7.93 -20.11
N ASN A 101 18.68 8.51 -19.64
CA ASN A 101 19.76 9.02 -20.48
C ASN A 101 20.23 7.96 -21.48
N SER A 102 20.65 8.40 -22.67
CA SER A 102 21.08 7.49 -23.76
C SER A 102 22.20 6.53 -23.34
N ASP A 103 23.19 7.00 -22.58
CA ASP A 103 24.32 6.16 -22.15
C ASP A 103 23.85 5.02 -21.23
N ILE A 104 22.85 5.28 -20.38
CA ILE A 104 22.24 4.26 -19.52
C ILE A 104 21.49 3.24 -20.37
N VAL A 105 20.76 3.70 -21.40
CA VAL A 105 20.05 2.80 -22.33
C VAL A 105 21.04 1.93 -23.09
N ASP A 106 22.11 2.49 -23.60
CA ASP A 106 23.15 1.73 -24.31
C ASP A 106 23.84 0.75 -23.37
N PHE A 107 24.13 1.13 -22.13
CA PHE A 107 24.74 0.29 -21.12
C PHE A 107 23.91 -0.97 -20.77
N TYR A 108 22.61 -0.84 -20.50
CA TYR A 108 21.82 -2.03 -20.19
C TYR A 108 21.48 -2.86 -21.44
N ASN A 109 21.46 -2.27 -22.65
CA ASN A 109 21.41 -3.04 -23.89
C ASN A 109 22.67 -3.88 -24.07
N GLU A 110 23.84 -3.31 -23.79
CA GLU A 110 25.10 -4.07 -23.80
C GLU A 110 25.08 -5.17 -22.78
N TRP A 111 24.69 -4.90 -21.52
CA TRP A 111 24.53 -5.90 -20.48
C TRP A 111 23.72 -7.12 -20.94
N ILE A 112 22.52 -6.89 -21.48
CA ILE A 112 21.62 -7.98 -21.86
C ILE A 112 22.12 -8.75 -23.11
N SER A 113 22.98 -8.15 -23.93
CA SER A 113 23.53 -8.76 -25.13
C SER A 113 24.82 -9.55 -24.89
N THR A 114 25.55 -9.31 -23.78
CA THR A 114 26.83 -10.00 -23.46
C THR A 114 26.68 -11.44 -23.02
N THR A 115 25.49 -12.02 -23.08
CA THR A 115 25.19 -13.41 -22.67
C THR A 115 25.82 -14.49 -23.55
N SER A 116 26.15 -14.16 -24.78
CA SER A 116 26.69 -15.12 -25.79
C SER A 116 28.21 -15.19 -25.86
N GLY A 117 28.90 -14.51 -24.93
CA GLY A 117 30.37 -14.53 -24.89
C GLY A 117 30.95 -15.87 -24.53
N HIS A 118 32.22 -16.15 -24.91
CA HIS A 118 32.95 -17.41 -24.70
C HIS A 118 33.02 -17.86 -23.21
N LYS A 119 32.71 -16.96 -22.24
CA LYS A 119 32.74 -17.24 -20.81
C LYS A 119 31.44 -17.85 -20.27
N PHE A 120 30.31 -17.60 -20.94
CA PHE A 120 28.99 -17.97 -20.42
C PHE A 120 28.29 -18.89 -21.41
N LYS A 121 28.00 -20.12 -21.00
CA LYS A 121 27.40 -21.14 -21.86
C LYS A 121 25.88 -21.10 -21.78
N PHE A 122 25.25 -19.98 -22.08
CA PHE A 122 23.81 -19.91 -22.26
C PHE A 122 23.45 -18.98 -23.41
N SER A 123 22.29 -19.20 -23.98
CA SER A 123 21.76 -18.43 -25.08
C SER A 123 20.31 -18.07 -24.79
N TRP A 124 19.94 -16.86 -25.14
CA TRP A 124 18.55 -16.45 -25.02
C TRP A 124 17.67 -17.11 -26.09
N ASP A 125 18.13 -17.18 -27.35
CA ASP A 125 17.41 -17.75 -28.50
C ASP A 125 15.88 -17.51 -28.42
N ILE A 126 15.14 -18.61 -28.18
CA ILE A 126 13.67 -18.57 -28.05
C ILE A 126 13.17 -18.14 -26.67
N TYR A 127 14.05 -17.94 -25.69
CA TYR A 127 13.71 -17.60 -24.30
C TYR A 127 13.67 -16.11 -24.02
N ARG A 128 13.81 -15.30 -25.06
CA ARG A 128 13.76 -13.83 -25.02
C ARG A 128 13.18 -13.28 -26.30
N TYR A 129 12.33 -12.25 -26.17
CA TYR A 129 11.91 -11.49 -27.34
C TYR A 129 13.07 -10.63 -27.87
N GLN A 130 13.40 -10.78 -29.13
CA GLN A 130 14.52 -10.07 -29.77
C GLN A 130 14.17 -8.59 -29.93
N LYS A 131 14.75 -7.76 -29.09
CA LYS A 131 14.56 -6.31 -29.09
C LYS A 131 15.84 -5.57 -28.73
N LYS A 132 15.96 -4.35 -29.20
CA LYS A 132 16.95 -3.36 -28.74
C LYS A 132 16.16 -2.11 -28.31
N ILE A 133 16.39 -1.64 -27.10
CA ILE A 133 15.76 -0.43 -26.61
C ILE A 133 16.50 0.78 -27.17
N GLU A 134 15.75 1.78 -27.63
CA GLU A 134 16.28 3.00 -28.21
C GLU A 134 15.98 4.20 -27.30
N PRO A 135 16.92 5.09 -27.02
CA PRO A 135 16.63 6.30 -26.26
C PRO A 135 15.76 7.25 -27.10
N HIS A 136 14.78 7.87 -26.48
CA HIS A 136 13.91 8.85 -27.15
C HIS A 136 14.69 10.05 -27.65
N VAL A 137 15.62 10.54 -26.82
CA VAL A 137 16.51 11.66 -27.17
C VAL A 137 17.94 11.25 -26.84
N LYS A 138 18.87 11.52 -27.73
CA LYS A 138 20.30 11.41 -27.40
C LYS A 138 20.68 12.51 -26.43
N SER A 139 21.49 12.16 -25.44
CA SER A 139 21.97 13.10 -24.45
C SER A 139 22.86 14.16 -25.11
N ASP A 140 22.65 15.43 -24.77
CA ASP A 140 23.57 16.53 -25.15
C ASP A 140 24.71 16.69 -24.13
N ILE A 141 24.73 15.93 -23.04
CA ILE A 141 25.74 15.92 -21.98
C ILE A 141 26.98 15.20 -22.51
N GLN A 142 28.17 15.78 -22.32
CA GLN A 142 29.43 15.14 -22.69
C GLN A 142 29.94 14.21 -21.58
N SER A 143 29.58 14.50 -20.35
CA SER A 143 29.92 13.68 -19.17
C SER A 143 29.22 12.31 -19.21
N PRO A 144 29.93 11.20 -18.92
CA PRO A 144 29.33 9.87 -18.95
C PRO A 144 28.25 9.72 -17.90
N ALA A 145 27.05 9.25 -18.30
CA ALA A 145 25.93 9.02 -17.40
C ALA A 145 26.00 7.66 -16.66
N VAL A 146 26.98 6.81 -16.99
CA VAL A 146 27.29 5.57 -16.28
C VAL A 146 28.72 5.64 -15.76
N VAL A 147 28.87 5.63 -14.44
CA VAL A 147 30.17 5.81 -13.77
C VAL A 147 30.36 4.79 -12.65
N LYS A 148 31.60 4.66 -12.16
CA LYS A 148 31.91 3.80 -11.00
C LYS A 148 32.45 4.60 -9.83
N LEU A 149 32.04 4.17 -8.62
CA LEU A 149 32.53 4.66 -7.35
C LEU A 149 33.04 3.46 -6.53
N PHE A 150 34.32 3.43 -6.22
CA PHE A 150 34.92 2.28 -5.58
C PHE A 150 35.96 2.68 -4.52
N SER A 151 36.21 1.79 -3.57
CA SER A 151 37.36 1.83 -2.67
C SER A 151 38.37 0.75 -3.03
N LYS A 152 39.66 1.02 -2.73
CA LYS A 152 40.75 0.04 -2.88
C LYS A 152 41.26 -0.51 -1.55
N ASP A 153 41.00 0.22 -0.46
CA ASP A 153 41.56 -0.12 0.85
C ASP A 153 40.58 -1.02 1.63
N ASP A 154 39.43 -0.48 2.07
CA ASP A 154 38.47 -1.24 2.88
C ASP A 154 37.04 -0.71 2.77
N GLU A 155 36.16 -1.30 3.62
CA GLU A 155 34.74 -0.93 3.67
C GLU A 155 34.52 0.47 4.26
N ASP A 156 35.40 0.94 5.14
CA ASP A 156 35.29 2.27 5.75
C ASP A 156 35.64 3.34 4.71
N GLU A 157 36.67 3.15 3.88
CA GLU A 157 36.95 4.03 2.73
C GLU A 157 35.78 4.07 1.74
N TRP A 158 35.14 2.92 1.50
CA TRP A 158 33.97 2.86 0.64
C TRP A 158 32.81 3.69 1.20
N HIS A 159 32.55 3.62 2.50
CA HIS A 159 31.55 4.45 3.16
C HIS A 159 31.85 5.93 3.04
N GLU A 160 33.09 6.33 3.27
CA GLU A 160 33.53 7.74 3.16
C GLU A 160 33.41 8.27 1.74
N LYS A 161 33.75 7.48 0.71
CA LYS A 161 33.58 7.87 -0.71
C LYS A 161 32.12 8.05 -1.08
N ILE A 162 31.24 7.17 -0.63
CA ILE A 162 29.79 7.33 -0.83
C ILE A 162 29.28 8.61 -0.16
N LEU A 163 29.69 8.85 1.09
CA LEU A 163 29.31 10.06 1.82
C LEU A 163 29.83 11.31 1.11
N GLY A 164 31.08 11.30 0.65
CA GLY A 164 31.67 12.40 -0.12
C GLY A 164 30.88 12.71 -1.39
N PHE A 165 30.53 11.71 -2.18
CA PHE A 165 29.74 11.85 -3.38
C PHE A 165 28.33 12.42 -3.11
N ILE A 166 27.64 11.96 -2.08
CA ILE A 166 26.33 12.49 -1.70
C ILE A 166 26.44 13.96 -1.25
N LYS A 167 27.49 14.30 -0.48
CA LYS A 167 27.74 15.69 -0.05
C LYS A 167 28.02 16.61 -1.23
N GLU A 168 28.85 16.18 -2.17
CA GLU A 168 29.12 16.92 -3.40
C GLU A 168 27.86 17.19 -4.21
N LEU A 169 27.01 16.17 -4.41
CA LEU A 169 25.68 16.31 -5.04
C LEU A 169 24.82 17.34 -4.32
N LYS A 170 24.85 17.38 -2.99
CA LYS A 170 24.05 18.30 -2.20
C LYS A 170 24.60 19.71 -2.20
N GLU A 171 25.91 19.88 -2.04
CA GLU A 171 26.61 21.16 -1.98
C GLU A 171 26.61 21.88 -3.34
N SER A 172 26.68 21.12 -4.44
CA SER A 172 26.52 21.67 -5.80
C SER A 172 25.09 22.11 -6.12
N GLY A 173 24.11 21.85 -5.22
CA GLY A 173 22.70 22.15 -5.44
C GLY A 173 21.99 21.23 -6.43
N LYS A 174 22.67 20.20 -6.94
CA LYS A 174 22.11 19.25 -7.91
C LYS A 174 21.10 18.30 -7.23
N LEU A 175 21.38 17.85 -6.00
CA LEU A 175 20.48 17.05 -5.20
C LEU A 175 19.57 17.96 -4.38
N THR A 176 18.33 18.16 -4.82
CA THR A 176 17.34 18.99 -4.11
C THR A 176 16.70 18.24 -2.95
N ASP A 177 16.44 16.94 -3.12
CA ASP A 177 15.93 16.04 -2.08
C ASP A 177 16.70 14.72 -2.10
N TYR A 178 16.97 14.16 -0.93
CA TYR A 178 17.67 12.88 -0.82
C TYR A 178 16.90 11.70 -1.42
N ASN A 179 15.57 11.78 -1.57
CA ASN A 179 14.77 10.74 -2.20
C ASN A 179 15.01 10.59 -3.72
N GLN A 180 15.72 11.54 -4.34
CA GLN A 180 16.17 11.43 -5.73
C GLN A 180 17.26 10.36 -5.91
N LEU A 181 17.81 9.84 -4.82
CA LEU A 181 18.91 8.90 -4.80
C LEU A 181 18.48 7.55 -4.23
N ALA A 182 18.72 6.49 -4.99
CA ALA A 182 18.43 5.12 -4.58
C ALA A 182 19.67 4.23 -4.64
N PHE A 183 19.84 3.44 -3.58
CA PHE A 183 20.80 2.34 -3.54
C PHE A 183 20.08 1.02 -3.80
N LEU A 184 20.57 0.26 -4.77
CA LEU A 184 20.01 -1.03 -5.14
C LEU A 184 20.96 -2.16 -4.74
N PHE A 185 20.42 -3.09 -3.94
CA PHE A 185 21.15 -4.23 -3.41
C PHE A 185 20.46 -5.54 -3.83
N SER A 186 21.19 -6.64 -3.82
CA SER A 186 20.57 -7.96 -3.90
C SER A 186 19.81 -8.33 -2.62
N SER A 187 20.24 -7.79 -1.48
CA SER A 187 19.57 -7.94 -0.17
C SER A 187 19.91 -6.75 0.72
N VAL A 188 18.90 -6.14 1.32
CA VAL A 188 19.07 -5.05 2.31
C VAL A 188 19.32 -5.56 3.73
N LYS A 189 19.15 -6.85 3.98
CA LYS A 189 19.39 -7.49 5.29
C LYS A 189 20.89 -7.82 5.55
N HIS A 190 21.74 -7.62 4.57
CA HIS A 190 23.15 -7.92 4.71
C HIS A 190 23.82 -6.93 5.67
N GLN A 191 24.68 -7.42 6.57
CA GLN A 191 25.37 -6.60 7.59
C GLN A 191 26.08 -5.37 7.00
N ARG A 192 26.71 -5.49 5.84
CA ARG A 192 27.35 -4.39 5.12
C ARG A 192 26.39 -3.26 4.77
N VAL A 193 25.18 -3.62 4.31
CA VAL A 193 24.15 -2.63 3.93
C VAL A 193 23.64 -1.91 5.17
N THR A 194 23.43 -2.64 6.25
CA THR A 194 23.06 -2.05 7.55
C THR A 194 24.19 -1.16 8.11
N ALA A 195 25.47 -1.54 7.92
CA ALA A 195 26.60 -0.73 8.34
C ALA A 195 26.66 0.60 7.57
N LEU A 196 26.50 0.57 6.24
CA LEU A 196 26.41 1.78 5.41
C LEU A 196 25.24 2.67 5.82
N ALA A 197 24.05 2.09 6.02
CA ALA A 197 22.87 2.84 6.46
C ALA A 197 23.13 3.57 7.79
N ASN A 198 23.67 2.86 8.79
CA ASN A 198 24.03 3.45 10.09
C ASN A 198 25.11 4.52 9.97
N PHE A 199 26.08 4.33 9.07
CA PHE A 199 27.13 5.31 8.83
C PHE A 199 26.55 6.60 8.22
N LEU A 200 25.70 6.50 7.21
CA LEU A 200 25.04 7.66 6.59
C LEU A 200 24.16 8.41 7.60
N GLU A 201 23.39 7.70 8.42
CA GLU A 201 22.54 8.32 9.43
C GLU A 201 23.33 9.06 10.52
N ARG A 202 24.48 8.51 10.96
CA ARG A 202 25.40 9.20 11.89
C ARG A 202 25.97 10.48 11.29
N ASN A 203 26.04 10.57 9.97
CA ASN A 203 26.49 11.74 9.22
C ASN A 203 25.34 12.64 8.74
N GLY A 204 24.13 12.46 9.28
CA GLY A 204 22.97 13.32 9.02
C GLY A 204 22.24 13.05 7.71
N ILE A 205 22.50 11.92 7.05
CA ILE A 205 21.78 11.47 5.85
C ILE A 205 20.83 10.34 6.25
N ASN A 206 19.54 10.65 6.30
CA ASN A 206 18.53 9.66 6.69
C ASN A 206 18.35 8.58 5.62
N VAL A 207 18.18 7.34 6.05
CA VAL A 207 18.00 6.17 5.19
C VAL A 207 16.61 5.60 5.37
N TYR A 208 15.92 5.35 4.26
CA TYR A 208 14.66 4.63 4.20
C TYR A 208 14.88 3.25 3.58
N SER A 209 14.58 2.21 4.34
CA SER A 209 14.74 0.83 3.90
C SER A 209 13.59 -0.03 4.43
N PRO A 210 12.48 -0.14 3.69
CA PRO A 210 11.22 -0.71 4.19
C PRO A 210 11.31 -2.21 4.56
N ARG A 211 12.25 -2.96 3.98
CA ARG A 211 12.46 -4.40 4.30
C ARG A 211 13.72 -4.68 5.12
N SER A 212 14.32 -3.65 5.68
CA SER A 212 15.42 -3.82 6.61
C SER A 212 14.88 -4.00 8.03
N ASP A 213 15.68 -4.64 8.91
CA ASP A 213 15.36 -4.76 10.33
C ASP A 213 15.53 -3.40 11.08
N MET A 214 15.47 -2.28 10.36
CA MET A 214 15.73 -0.94 10.92
C MET A 214 14.57 -0.41 11.75
N PHE A 215 13.33 -0.79 11.46
CA PHE A 215 12.14 -0.31 12.18
C PHE A 215 12.28 -0.46 13.70
N PHE A 216 12.56 -1.67 14.18
CA PHE A 216 12.73 -1.92 15.59
C PHE A 216 13.98 -1.25 16.20
N LYS A 217 14.95 -0.84 15.38
CA LYS A 217 16.15 -0.14 15.83
C LYS A 217 15.96 1.36 15.99
N ARG A 218 14.84 1.90 15.49
CA ARG A 218 14.53 3.33 15.56
C ARG A 218 14.24 3.79 16.98
N ASP A 219 14.77 4.94 17.34
CA ASP A 219 14.70 5.44 18.72
C ASP A 219 13.26 5.70 19.16
N GLU A 220 12.42 6.26 18.30
CA GLU A 220 11.00 6.49 18.56
C GLU A 220 10.23 5.19 18.83
N ILE A 221 10.58 4.11 18.14
CA ILE A 221 9.95 2.79 18.31
C ILE A 221 10.46 2.11 19.59
N LYS A 222 11.77 2.12 19.82
CA LYS A 222 12.35 1.61 21.09
C LYS A 222 11.73 2.31 22.29
N LEU A 223 11.59 3.63 22.23
CA LEU A 223 11.00 4.40 23.30
C LEU A 223 9.51 4.10 23.49
N ALA A 224 8.73 4.03 22.41
CA ALA A 224 7.29 3.71 22.48
C ALA A 224 7.05 2.33 23.07
N LEU A 225 7.76 1.30 22.57
CA LEU A 225 7.67 -0.07 23.10
C LEU A 225 8.15 -0.16 24.52
N GLY A 226 9.26 0.51 24.87
CA GLY A 226 9.77 0.57 26.22
C GLY A 226 8.79 1.21 27.20
N CYS A 227 8.15 2.31 26.83
CA CYS A 227 7.09 2.93 27.63
C CYS A 227 5.88 1.99 27.85
N LEU A 228 5.45 1.27 26.81
CA LEU A 228 4.41 0.25 26.94
C LEU A 228 4.83 -0.87 27.89
N MET A 229 6.08 -1.38 27.76
CA MET A 229 6.61 -2.43 28.62
C MET A 229 6.71 -2.02 30.09
N LEU A 230 6.98 -0.73 30.37
CA LEU A 230 7.00 -0.22 31.75
C LEU A 230 5.61 -0.15 32.40
N ILE A 231 4.54 -0.16 31.60
CA ILE A 231 3.17 -0.14 32.09
C ILE A 231 2.67 -1.54 32.49
N PHE A 232 3.19 -2.60 31.87
CA PHE A 232 2.78 -3.97 32.14
C PHE A 232 3.73 -4.69 33.09
N PRO A 233 3.23 -5.70 33.87
CA PRO A 233 4.07 -6.46 34.79
C PRO A 233 5.20 -7.18 34.06
N LYS A 234 6.42 -7.06 34.57
CA LYS A 234 7.62 -7.69 33.97
C LYS A 234 7.56 -9.22 33.97
N ASP A 235 6.89 -9.80 34.98
CA ASP A 235 6.69 -11.26 35.11
C ASP A 235 5.92 -11.84 33.94
N VAL A 236 4.93 -11.10 33.43
CA VAL A 236 4.09 -11.52 32.28
C VAL A 236 4.93 -11.63 31.00
N MET A 237 5.91 -10.73 30.85
CA MET A 237 6.83 -10.73 29.70
C MET A 237 8.03 -11.65 29.90
N LYS A 238 8.11 -12.35 31.05
CA LYS A 238 9.20 -13.30 31.40
C LYS A 238 10.62 -12.71 31.27
N LEU A 239 10.78 -11.41 31.47
CA LEU A 239 12.06 -10.71 31.27
C LEU A 239 13.06 -10.91 32.42
N GLU A 240 12.64 -11.40 33.59
CA GLU A 240 13.46 -11.42 34.82
C GLU A 240 14.05 -12.80 35.20
N LYS A 241 13.58 -13.92 34.64
CA LYS A 241 13.84 -15.26 35.21
C LYS A 241 14.31 -16.37 34.29
N GLN A 242 14.77 -16.12 33.07
CA GLN A 242 15.11 -17.24 32.21
C GLN A 242 16.60 -17.33 31.87
N GLU A 243 17.19 -18.52 32.11
CA GLU A 243 18.25 -19.07 31.28
C GLU A 243 17.70 -19.25 29.88
N PHE A 244 18.07 -18.35 28.98
CA PHE A 244 17.51 -18.27 27.64
C PHE A 244 18.07 -19.38 26.78
N ASP A 245 17.17 -20.10 26.11
CA ASP A 245 17.51 -20.92 24.98
C ASP A 245 18.18 -20.06 23.88
N PHE A 246 19.24 -20.56 23.25
CA PHE A 246 20.09 -19.81 22.32
C PHE A 246 19.32 -19.03 21.23
N LEU A 247 18.16 -19.54 20.81
CA LEU A 247 17.29 -18.93 19.82
C LEU A 247 16.43 -17.76 20.32
N GLN A 248 16.35 -17.52 21.62
CA GLN A 248 15.50 -16.48 22.20
C GLN A 248 16.27 -15.23 22.68
N VAL A 249 17.60 -15.23 22.59
CA VAL A 249 18.46 -14.22 23.21
C VAL A 249 18.32 -12.83 22.57
N GLU A 250 18.13 -12.74 21.26
CA GLU A 250 18.20 -11.45 20.56
C GLU A 250 16.98 -10.56 20.83
N HIS A 251 15.75 -11.06 20.74
CA HIS A 251 14.59 -10.23 20.98
C HIS A 251 14.46 -9.81 22.46
N TYR A 252 14.86 -10.65 23.41
CA TYR A 252 14.92 -10.25 24.84
C TYR A 252 16.00 -9.21 25.10
N ARG A 253 17.14 -9.25 24.41
CA ARG A 253 18.14 -8.19 24.44
C ARG A 253 17.54 -6.89 23.94
N TYR A 254 16.83 -6.93 22.81
CA TYR A 254 16.14 -5.79 22.24
C TYR A 254 15.11 -5.20 23.22
N TYR A 255 14.30 -6.01 23.88
CA TYR A 255 13.33 -5.52 24.87
C TYR A 255 14.01 -4.87 26.08
N ARG A 256 15.15 -5.40 26.53
CA ARG A 256 15.95 -4.74 27.58
C ARG A 256 16.47 -3.39 27.10
N GLU A 257 16.93 -3.28 25.87
CA GLU A 257 17.34 -1.99 25.28
C GLU A 257 16.16 -1.00 25.26
N CYS A 258 14.96 -1.43 24.86
CA CYS A 258 13.76 -0.60 24.90
C CYS A 258 13.43 -0.11 26.32
N ILE A 259 13.48 -1.00 27.31
CA ILE A 259 13.21 -0.67 28.72
C ILE A 259 14.27 0.29 29.28
N VAL A 260 15.55 0.07 28.96
CA VAL A 260 16.62 0.97 29.37
C VAL A 260 16.43 2.36 28.77
N ALA A 261 16.21 2.45 27.47
CA ALA A 261 15.95 3.72 26.78
C ALA A 261 14.74 4.46 27.37
N ALA A 262 13.64 3.74 27.63
CA ALA A 262 12.46 4.33 28.26
C ALA A 262 12.73 4.80 29.69
N ASN A 263 13.41 4.00 30.53
CA ASN A 263 13.76 4.40 31.90
C ASN A 263 14.65 5.64 31.92
N GLU A 264 15.68 5.67 31.08
CA GLU A 264 16.58 6.83 30.98
C GLU A 264 15.80 8.09 30.55
N TYR A 265 14.85 7.94 29.63
CA TYR A 265 14.05 9.05 29.14
C TYR A 265 13.05 9.55 30.20
N VAL A 266 12.27 8.67 30.81
CA VAL A 266 11.18 9.06 31.73
C VAL A 266 11.70 9.56 33.09
N THR A 267 12.94 9.22 33.46
CA THR A 267 13.57 9.71 34.71
C THR A 267 14.14 11.12 34.58
N ARG A 268 14.24 11.68 33.39
CA ARG A 268 14.70 13.06 33.19
C ARG A 268 13.72 14.03 33.85
N ALA A 269 14.24 15.14 34.35
CA ALA A 269 13.49 16.13 35.13
C ALA A 269 12.26 16.70 34.32
N ASP A 270 12.41 16.79 33.01
CA ASP A 270 11.40 17.37 32.12
C ASP A 270 10.26 16.38 31.75
N ASN A 271 10.40 15.10 32.08
CA ASN A 271 9.47 14.04 31.67
C ASN A 271 8.64 13.48 32.85
N LYS A 272 8.47 14.25 33.92
CA LYS A 272 7.72 13.84 35.13
C LYS A 272 6.29 13.41 34.84
N GLU A 273 5.63 14.09 33.91
CA GLU A 273 4.24 13.77 33.54
C GLU A 273 4.12 12.41 32.85
N LEU A 274 5.05 12.09 31.94
CA LEU A 274 5.12 10.77 31.32
C LEU A 274 5.39 9.67 32.36
N LEU A 275 6.32 9.90 33.29
CA LEU A 275 6.58 8.95 34.38
C LEU A 275 5.32 8.73 35.25
N GLN A 276 4.60 9.80 35.59
CA GLN A 276 3.34 9.69 36.35
C GLN A 276 2.27 8.91 35.57
N PHE A 277 2.15 9.17 34.26
CA PHE A 277 1.25 8.45 33.37
C PHE A 277 1.56 6.94 33.38
N ILE A 278 2.82 6.56 33.17
CA ILE A 278 3.26 5.15 33.17
C ILE A 278 2.94 4.49 34.52
N ARG A 279 3.29 5.12 35.64
CA ARG A 279 3.03 4.62 36.99
C ARG A 279 1.53 4.47 37.28
N LYS A 280 0.71 5.44 36.83
CA LYS A 280 -0.74 5.41 37.00
C LYS A 280 -1.34 4.22 36.26
N HIS A 281 -1.03 4.07 34.98
CA HIS A 281 -1.56 2.95 34.18
C HIS A 281 -1.02 1.60 34.64
N GLY A 282 0.25 1.51 35.05
CA GLY A 282 0.78 0.29 35.64
C GLY A 282 0.04 -0.16 36.89
N LYS A 283 -0.32 0.77 37.80
CA LYS A 283 -1.14 0.44 38.97
C LYS A 283 -2.56 0.02 38.60
N VAL A 284 -3.18 0.67 37.60
CA VAL A 284 -4.54 0.33 37.13
C VAL A 284 -4.53 -1.08 36.54
N HIS A 285 -3.55 -1.43 35.72
CA HIS A 285 -3.47 -2.74 35.09
C HIS A 285 -3.15 -3.86 36.07
N ALA A 286 -2.24 -3.63 37.01
CA ALA A 286 -1.89 -4.61 38.05
C ALA A 286 -3.06 -4.96 38.99
N GLY A 287 -4.02 -4.05 39.16
CA GLY A 287 -5.19 -4.25 40.00
C GLY A 287 -6.50 -4.41 39.24
N LEU A 288 -6.45 -4.69 37.93
CA LEU A 288 -7.63 -4.72 37.08
C LEU A 288 -8.47 -5.98 37.36
N THR A 289 -9.68 -5.80 37.86
CA THR A 289 -10.68 -6.88 38.09
C THR A 289 -11.86 -6.86 37.13
N GLY A 290 -12.07 -5.73 36.42
CA GLY A 290 -13.12 -5.55 35.44
C GLY A 290 -12.52 -5.29 34.03
N THR A 291 -13.11 -4.35 33.29
CA THR A 291 -12.67 -3.94 31.97
C THR A 291 -12.30 -2.45 31.96
N THR A 292 -11.38 -2.09 31.06
CA THR A 292 -11.09 -0.70 30.70
C THR A 292 -12.00 -0.25 29.55
N ASP A 293 -11.87 1.03 29.17
CA ASP A 293 -12.47 1.59 27.95
C ASP A 293 -11.45 1.72 26.78
N TYR A 294 -10.29 1.04 26.88
CA TYR A 294 -9.21 1.07 25.91
C TYR A 294 -8.44 -0.25 25.91
N ALA A 295 -7.71 -0.50 24.82
CA ALA A 295 -6.73 -1.56 24.69
C ALA A 295 -5.33 -0.98 24.41
N TYR A 296 -4.42 -1.71 23.78
CA TYR A 296 -3.03 -1.29 23.52
C TYR A 296 -2.96 -0.08 22.58
N SER A 297 -3.76 -0.05 21.50
CA SER A 297 -3.81 1.07 20.57
C SER A 297 -4.28 2.35 21.24
N GLY A 298 -5.35 2.28 22.05
CA GLY A 298 -5.83 3.42 22.81
C GLY A 298 -4.80 3.93 23.84
N LEU A 299 -4.01 3.03 24.44
CA LEU A 299 -2.92 3.40 25.34
C LEU A 299 -1.77 4.08 24.58
N LEU A 300 -1.44 3.59 23.37
CA LEU A 300 -0.43 4.18 22.51
C LEU A 300 -0.82 5.61 22.09
N TYR A 301 -2.06 5.85 21.69
CA TYR A 301 -2.56 7.20 21.40
C TYR A 301 -2.49 8.15 22.60
N LYS A 302 -2.70 7.65 23.82
CA LYS A 302 -2.48 8.42 25.05
C LYS A 302 -0.99 8.75 25.28
N LEU A 303 -0.06 7.87 24.88
CA LEU A 303 1.37 8.16 24.94
C LEU A 303 1.79 9.29 24.01
N PHE A 304 1.14 9.43 22.87
CA PHE A 304 1.49 10.43 21.85
C PHE A 304 1.27 11.89 22.31
N MET A 305 0.62 12.12 23.43
CA MET A 305 0.53 13.48 24.02
C MET A 305 1.85 13.95 24.64
N PHE A 306 2.77 13.05 24.94
CA PHE A 306 4.04 13.36 25.60
C PHE A 306 5.19 13.51 24.60
N ARG A 307 6.20 14.32 24.96
CA ARG A 307 7.46 14.36 24.23
C ARG A 307 8.21 13.04 24.36
N PRO A 308 8.96 12.60 23.34
CA PRO A 308 9.20 13.27 22.05
C PRO A 308 8.13 12.97 21.01
N PHE A 309 7.15 12.08 21.28
CA PHE A 309 6.15 11.65 20.31
C PHE A 309 5.34 12.83 19.77
N SER A 310 4.93 13.74 20.68
CA SER A 310 4.18 14.91 20.25
C SER A 310 4.99 15.85 19.35
N ASP A 311 6.30 15.97 19.56
CA ASP A 311 7.16 16.80 18.71
C ASP A 311 7.33 16.16 17.32
N ILE A 312 7.40 14.82 17.25
CA ILE A 312 7.40 14.05 16.00
C ILE A 312 6.09 14.27 15.21
N LEU A 313 4.94 14.28 15.89
CA LEU A 313 3.64 14.50 15.27
C LEU A 313 3.41 15.95 14.79
N ASP A 314 4.09 16.92 15.40
CA ASP A 314 4.01 18.34 15.04
C ASP A 314 4.72 18.68 13.71
N THR A 315 5.38 17.71 13.06
CA THR A 315 6.08 17.91 11.77
C THR A 315 5.18 18.57 10.73
N ASP A 316 5.59 19.74 10.21
CA ASP A 316 4.89 20.45 9.15
C ASP A 316 5.33 19.96 7.78
N MET A 317 4.44 19.23 7.11
CA MET A 317 4.70 18.63 5.79
C MET A 317 4.57 19.64 4.62
N SER A 318 4.12 20.86 4.88
CA SER A 318 3.98 21.91 3.85
C SER A 318 5.29 22.68 3.60
N VAL A 319 6.30 22.51 4.47
CA VAL A 319 7.54 23.29 4.44
C VAL A 319 8.69 22.46 3.90
N GLY A 320 8.96 22.56 2.59
CA GLY A 320 10.18 22.05 1.98
C GLY A 320 10.46 20.56 2.18
N VAL A 321 11.75 20.21 2.30
CA VAL A 321 12.23 18.85 2.53
C VAL A 321 12.26 18.58 4.03
N VAL A 322 11.35 17.71 4.51
CA VAL A 322 11.20 17.38 5.94
C VAL A 322 11.24 15.87 6.12
N ASP A 323 12.03 15.39 7.09
CA ASP A 323 12.03 13.95 7.46
C ASP A 323 10.71 13.59 8.18
N ILE A 324 9.81 12.94 7.47
CA ILE A 324 8.54 12.41 8.02
C ILE A 324 8.63 10.96 8.49
N ARG A 325 9.82 10.33 8.34
CA ARG A 325 10.03 8.92 8.70
C ARG A 325 9.64 8.61 10.14
N PRO A 326 10.05 9.39 11.17
CA PRO A 326 9.66 9.08 12.56
C PRO A 326 8.14 9.08 12.75
N THR A 327 7.42 10.01 12.10
CA THR A 327 5.95 10.05 12.15
C THR A 327 5.33 8.83 11.49
N ARG A 328 5.85 8.41 10.32
CA ARG A 328 5.41 7.18 9.64
C ARG A 328 5.70 5.93 10.47
N ASN A 329 6.85 5.85 11.13
CA ASN A 329 7.18 4.74 12.03
C ASN A 329 6.17 4.64 13.20
N LEU A 330 5.75 5.76 13.78
CA LEU A 330 4.70 5.77 14.80
C LEU A 330 3.33 5.32 14.22
N ALA A 331 3.00 5.73 13.01
CA ALA A 331 1.79 5.29 12.32
C ALA A 331 1.81 3.77 12.10
N LEU A 332 2.91 3.24 11.59
CA LEU A 332 3.10 1.80 11.42
C LEU A 332 3.01 1.03 12.74
N LEU A 333 3.55 1.58 13.83
CA LEU A 333 3.38 0.96 15.14
C LEU A 333 1.90 0.86 15.54
N THR A 334 1.07 1.87 15.21
CA THR A 334 -0.38 1.79 15.46
C THR A 334 -1.05 0.71 14.62
N GLN A 335 -0.63 0.54 13.35
CA GLN A 335 -1.14 -0.53 12.48
C GLN A 335 -0.76 -1.92 13.01
N ILE A 336 0.50 -2.11 13.43
CA ILE A 336 0.97 -3.37 14.02
C ILE A 336 0.16 -3.73 15.27
N ILE A 337 -0.03 -2.79 16.18
CA ILE A 337 -0.80 -3.01 17.41
C ILE A 337 -2.28 -3.23 17.09
N GLY A 338 -2.86 -2.43 16.19
CA GLY A 338 -4.25 -2.61 15.75
C GLY A 338 -4.48 -3.96 15.06
N LYS A 339 -3.51 -4.45 14.27
CA LYS A 339 -3.56 -5.79 13.67
C LYS A 339 -3.51 -6.89 14.72
N PHE A 340 -2.70 -6.74 15.76
CA PHE A 340 -2.71 -7.66 16.90
C PHE A 340 -4.08 -7.69 17.60
N GLU A 341 -4.62 -6.52 17.93
CA GLU A 341 -5.94 -6.41 18.55
C GLU A 341 -7.02 -7.07 17.70
N TYR A 342 -6.96 -6.89 16.38
CA TYR A 342 -7.84 -7.54 15.41
C TYR A 342 -7.74 -9.05 15.44
N LEU A 343 -6.55 -9.60 15.33
CA LEU A 343 -6.34 -11.06 15.26
C LEU A 343 -6.72 -11.77 16.56
N HIS A 344 -6.51 -11.10 17.70
CA HIS A 344 -6.75 -11.67 19.03
C HIS A 344 -8.04 -11.19 19.69
N ARG A 345 -8.86 -10.38 18.99
CA ARG A 345 -10.15 -9.83 19.49
C ARG A 345 -10.00 -9.08 20.82
N VAL A 346 -9.02 -8.17 20.89
CA VAL A 346 -8.71 -7.36 22.07
C VAL A 346 -9.23 -5.95 21.86
N ASP A 347 -10.48 -5.66 22.22
CA ASP A 347 -11.07 -4.33 22.11
C ASP A 347 -10.86 -3.49 23.38
N VAL A 348 -10.74 -4.15 24.52
CA VAL A 348 -10.53 -3.54 25.85
C VAL A 348 -9.63 -4.44 26.70
N PHE A 349 -8.95 -3.88 27.70
CA PHE A 349 -8.31 -4.72 28.70
C PHE A 349 -9.36 -5.31 29.65
N ASN A 350 -9.22 -6.60 29.91
CA ASN A 350 -10.03 -7.35 30.85
C ASN A 350 -9.10 -8.01 31.86
N GLY A 351 -9.39 -7.87 33.16
CA GLY A 351 -8.54 -8.39 34.22
C GLY A 351 -8.25 -9.87 34.17
N SER A 352 -9.17 -10.67 33.58
CA SER A 352 -8.98 -12.12 33.41
C SER A 352 -8.04 -12.49 32.23
N TYR A 353 -7.82 -11.57 31.28
CA TYR A 353 -7.10 -11.88 30.03
C TYR A 353 -5.92 -10.96 29.75
N ILE A 354 -5.75 -9.87 30.50
CA ILE A 354 -4.72 -8.86 30.24
C ILE A 354 -3.30 -9.46 30.22
N ASP A 355 -2.98 -10.34 31.18
CA ASP A 355 -1.67 -10.97 31.28
C ASP A 355 -1.40 -11.87 30.06
N ARG A 356 -2.36 -12.74 29.73
CA ARG A 356 -2.29 -13.61 28.55
C ARG A 356 -2.12 -12.81 27.25
N ASN A 357 -2.92 -11.77 27.08
CA ASN A 357 -2.86 -10.94 25.87
C ASN A 357 -1.55 -10.17 25.79
N THR A 358 -1.00 -9.71 26.91
CA THR A 358 0.31 -9.04 26.98
C THR A 358 1.44 -10.02 26.65
N GLU A 359 1.38 -11.25 27.18
CA GLU A 359 2.34 -12.31 26.81
C GLU A 359 2.26 -12.63 25.30
N LEU A 360 1.06 -12.77 24.74
CA LEU A 360 0.88 -13.00 23.30
C LEU A 360 1.40 -11.84 22.44
N LEU A 361 1.17 -10.59 22.86
CA LEU A 361 1.67 -9.42 22.14
C LEU A 361 3.19 -9.40 22.08
N PHE A 362 3.85 -9.47 23.24
CA PHE A 362 5.31 -9.28 23.31
C PHE A 362 6.08 -10.56 23.00
N ASN A 363 5.72 -11.70 23.58
CA ASN A 363 6.51 -12.94 23.48
C ASN A 363 6.19 -13.77 22.23
N LEU A 364 5.10 -13.49 21.53
CA LEU A 364 4.76 -14.19 20.29
C LEU A 364 4.68 -13.23 19.11
N TYR A 365 3.73 -12.30 19.12
CA TYR A 365 3.43 -11.48 17.93
C TYR A 365 4.56 -10.53 17.55
N LEU A 366 4.98 -9.65 18.47
CA LEU A 366 6.09 -8.73 18.21
C LEU A 366 7.43 -9.47 18.04
N LYS A 367 7.61 -10.60 18.74
CA LYS A 367 8.77 -11.47 18.54
C LYS A 367 8.85 -11.99 17.10
N LEU A 368 7.75 -12.55 16.58
CA LEU A 368 7.71 -13.05 15.20
C LEU A 368 7.98 -11.95 14.18
N LEU A 369 7.49 -10.74 14.42
CA LEU A 369 7.76 -9.59 13.57
C LEU A 369 9.23 -9.13 13.67
N TYR A 370 9.82 -9.18 14.83
CA TYR A 370 11.24 -8.86 15.04
C TYR A 370 12.14 -9.90 14.35
N ASP A 371 11.87 -11.19 14.54
CA ASP A 371 12.66 -12.30 13.98
C ASP A 371 12.48 -12.41 12.45
N GLY A 372 11.27 -12.19 11.96
CA GLY A 372 10.94 -12.28 10.51
C GLY A 372 11.31 -11.04 9.72
N GLY A 373 11.58 -9.93 10.39
CA GLY A 373 11.58 -8.59 9.85
C GLY A 373 10.15 -8.15 9.51
N ILE A 374 9.80 -6.90 9.77
CA ILE A 374 8.55 -6.34 9.28
C ILE A 374 8.73 -6.10 7.79
N SER A 375 7.99 -6.81 6.94
CA SER A 375 7.67 -6.29 5.61
C SER A 375 6.70 -5.14 5.86
N GLU A 376 7.23 -3.95 6.01
CA GLU A 376 6.45 -2.77 6.38
C GLU A 376 5.41 -2.42 5.35
N TYR A 377 5.61 -2.85 4.12
CA TYR A 377 4.67 -2.66 3.03
C TYR A 377 4.75 -3.89 2.13
N GLU A 378 3.72 -4.73 2.17
CA GLU A 378 3.45 -5.72 1.13
C GLU A 378 3.03 -5.03 -0.17
N ASP A 379 2.56 -3.80 -0.07
CA ASP A 379 2.17 -2.97 -1.20
C ASP A 379 3.35 -2.09 -1.63
N GLU A 380 3.95 -2.56 -2.74
CA GLU A 380 4.42 -1.80 -3.89
C GLU A 380 5.25 -0.54 -3.62
N ALA A 381 6.44 -0.57 -4.18
CA ALA A 381 7.20 0.54 -4.73
C ALA A 381 6.87 1.93 -4.17
N GLU A 382 6.94 2.13 -2.84
CA GLU A 382 6.92 3.47 -2.29
C GLU A 382 8.32 4.09 -2.34
N TYR A 383 8.37 5.28 -2.91
CA TYR A 383 9.57 6.11 -2.84
C TYR A 383 9.86 6.51 -1.39
N ALA A 384 11.14 6.65 -1.07
CA ALA A 384 11.53 7.18 0.23
C ALA A 384 10.78 8.48 0.54
N PRO A 385 10.42 8.73 1.80
CA PRO A 385 9.96 10.03 2.23
C PRO A 385 10.97 11.10 1.87
N SER A 386 10.49 12.33 1.64
CA SER A 386 11.36 13.49 1.50
C SER A 386 12.37 13.54 2.65
N GLY A 387 13.61 13.87 2.34
CA GLY A 387 14.71 13.91 3.30
C GLY A 387 15.44 12.58 3.55
N CYS A 388 15.07 11.50 2.88
CA CYS A 388 15.71 10.20 3.04
C CYS A 388 16.22 9.64 1.71
N VAL A 389 17.36 8.95 1.70
CA VAL A 389 17.82 8.12 0.59
C VAL A 389 17.12 6.77 0.61
N SER A 390 16.82 6.20 -0.57
CA SER A 390 16.21 4.86 -0.67
C SER A 390 17.27 3.76 -0.61
N PHE A 391 17.10 2.78 0.28
CA PHE A 391 17.84 1.51 0.28
C PHE A 391 16.87 0.39 -0.06
N LEU A 392 16.97 -0.15 -1.27
CA LEU A 392 16.02 -1.11 -1.83
C LEU A 392 16.72 -2.37 -2.33
N THR A 393 16.01 -3.48 -2.31
CA THR A 393 16.44 -4.60 -3.14
C THR A 393 16.12 -4.30 -4.60
N ILE A 394 16.85 -4.93 -5.52
CA ILE A 394 16.55 -4.80 -6.96
C ILE A 394 15.10 -5.21 -7.26
N HIS A 395 14.59 -6.25 -6.59
CA HIS A 395 13.19 -6.66 -6.74
C HIS A 395 12.18 -5.58 -6.31
N GLN A 396 12.48 -4.84 -5.21
CA GLN A 396 11.62 -3.75 -4.76
C GLN A 396 11.63 -2.54 -5.69
N SER A 397 12.76 -2.30 -6.37
CA SER A 397 12.88 -1.18 -7.30
C SER A 397 12.13 -1.38 -8.62
N LYS A 398 11.60 -2.58 -8.87
CA LYS A 398 10.80 -2.84 -10.08
C LYS A 398 9.57 -1.94 -10.10
N GLY A 399 9.27 -1.34 -11.26
CA GLY A 399 8.23 -0.32 -11.39
C GLY A 399 8.63 1.10 -10.98
N MET A 400 9.72 1.26 -10.19
CA MET A 400 10.22 2.56 -9.77
C MET A 400 11.25 3.15 -10.75
N GLU A 401 11.52 4.44 -10.59
CA GLU A 401 12.56 5.16 -11.32
C GLU A 401 13.16 6.27 -10.46
N PHE A 402 14.45 6.45 -10.53
CA PHE A 402 15.16 7.44 -9.72
C PHE A 402 16.11 8.28 -10.59
N PRO A 403 16.24 9.59 -10.31
CA PRO A 403 17.24 10.41 -10.98
C PRO A 403 18.65 9.84 -10.88
N ILE A 404 19.04 9.34 -9.70
CA ILE A 404 20.36 8.79 -9.42
C ILE A 404 20.20 7.41 -8.79
N VAL A 405 20.87 6.41 -9.36
CA VAL A 405 20.87 5.04 -8.85
C VAL A 405 22.29 4.58 -8.59
N LEU A 406 22.55 4.11 -7.37
CA LEU A 406 23.78 3.40 -7.02
C LEU A 406 23.50 1.90 -6.97
N VAL A 407 24.17 1.11 -7.78
CA VAL A 407 24.05 -0.34 -7.79
C VAL A 407 25.25 -0.98 -7.12
N ASP A 408 25.01 -1.65 -6.00
CA ASP A 408 26.00 -2.49 -5.30
C ASP A 408 25.78 -3.97 -5.65
N SER A 409 26.47 -4.84 -4.94
CA SER A 409 26.37 -6.29 -5.07
C SER A 409 26.95 -6.86 -6.39
N LEU A 410 27.90 -6.14 -6.99
CA LEU A 410 28.59 -6.55 -8.21
C LEU A 410 29.48 -7.80 -8.04
N SER A 411 29.78 -8.17 -6.80
CA SER A 411 30.50 -9.42 -6.48
C SER A 411 29.61 -10.68 -6.60
N ASN A 412 28.31 -10.51 -6.84
CA ASN A 412 27.38 -11.62 -6.99
C ASN A 412 27.66 -12.48 -8.22
N VAL A 413 27.24 -13.73 -8.11
CA VAL A 413 27.32 -14.71 -9.20
C VAL A 413 25.95 -15.38 -9.39
N PRO A 414 25.64 -15.89 -10.60
CA PRO A 414 24.42 -16.64 -10.84
C PRO A 414 24.26 -17.81 -9.88
N ARG A 415 23.18 -17.85 -9.12
CA ARG A 415 22.88 -18.90 -8.14
C ARG A 415 21.63 -19.66 -8.55
N LYS A 416 21.62 -20.97 -8.31
CA LYS A 416 20.43 -21.80 -8.53
C LYS A 416 19.34 -21.35 -7.54
N THR A 417 18.25 -20.78 -8.05
CA THR A 417 17.14 -20.26 -7.25
C THR A 417 15.97 -21.23 -7.15
N TYR A 418 15.97 -22.23 -8.00
CA TYR A 418 14.88 -23.20 -8.14
C TYR A 418 15.16 -24.49 -7.37
N LYS A 419 14.16 -24.98 -6.64
CA LYS A 419 14.24 -26.29 -5.98
C LYS A 419 13.90 -27.37 -6.98
N ASP A 420 14.70 -28.44 -7.02
CA ASP A 420 14.49 -29.59 -7.92
C ASP A 420 13.08 -30.19 -7.76
N LEU A 421 12.48 -30.11 -6.58
CA LEU A 421 11.12 -30.54 -6.30
C LEU A 421 10.06 -29.86 -7.17
N MET A 422 10.17 -28.54 -7.43
CA MET A 422 9.21 -27.82 -8.29
C MET A 422 9.29 -28.31 -9.74
N THR A 423 10.49 -28.58 -10.20
CA THR A 423 10.76 -29.19 -11.51
C THR A 423 10.05 -30.55 -11.66
N GLU A 424 10.23 -31.45 -10.67
CA GLU A 424 9.58 -32.74 -10.67
C GLU A 424 8.05 -32.65 -10.64
N VAL A 425 7.51 -31.67 -9.89
CA VAL A 425 6.07 -31.44 -9.83
C VAL A 425 5.54 -30.97 -11.19
N GLU A 426 6.21 -30.03 -11.84
CA GLU A 426 5.81 -29.56 -13.17
C GLU A 426 5.85 -30.67 -14.21
N GLU A 427 6.94 -31.44 -14.30
CA GLU A 427 7.05 -32.53 -15.24
C GLU A 427 6.04 -33.66 -14.98
N LYS A 428 5.81 -33.99 -13.71
CA LYS A 428 4.99 -35.14 -13.33
C LYS A 428 3.48 -34.86 -13.41
N TYR A 429 3.05 -33.63 -13.04
CA TYR A 429 1.64 -33.30 -12.90
C TYR A 429 1.11 -32.38 -13.99
N PHE A 430 1.94 -31.50 -14.55
CA PHE A 430 1.52 -30.63 -15.65
C PHE A 430 1.78 -31.21 -17.02
N HIS A 431 2.59 -32.27 -17.13
CA HIS A 431 3.01 -32.90 -18.39
C HIS A 431 3.55 -31.89 -19.43
N ARG A 432 4.10 -30.78 -18.93
CA ARG A 432 4.71 -29.71 -19.73
C ARG A 432 6.21 -29.71 -19.49
N PRO A 433 7.04 -29.75 -20.52
CA PRO A 433 8.49 -29.58 -20.35
C PRO A 433 8.75 -28.17 -19.82
N ALA A 434 9.82 -28.00 -19.05
CA ALA A 434 10.29 -26.67 -18.67
C ALA A 434 10.45 -25.79 -19.90
N PHE A 435 10.02 -24.53 -19.79
CA PHE A 435 10.16 -23.57 -20.89
C PHE A 435 11.63 -23.20 -21.08
N GLU A 436 12.29 -22.80 -19.99
CA GLU A 436 13.72 -22.48 -19.99
C GLU A 436 14.53 -23.66 -19.43
N PRO A 437 15.71 -23.99 -20.01
CA PRO A 437 16.54 -25.07 -19.53
C PRO A 437 16.99 -24.88 -18.10
N TYR A 438 16.79 -25.87 -17.24
CA TYR A 438 17.04 -25.76 -15.78
C TYR A 438 18.48 -25.41 -15.42
N ASP A 439 19.45 -25.88 -16.17
CA ASP A 439 20.86 -25.57 -15.97
C ASP A 439 21.21 -24.12 -16.30
N GLN A 440 20.38 -23.46 -17.08
CA GLN A 440 20.57 -22.07 -17.54
C GLN A 440 19.72 -21.04 -16.81
N THR A 441 18.64 -21.45 -16.13
CA THR A 441 17.72 -20.50 -15.45
C THR A 441 18.43 -19.54 -14.51
N LYS A 442 19.50 -19.98 -13.81
CA LYS A 442 20.31 -19.13 -12.93
C LYS A 442 20.96 -17.94 -13.65
N TYR A 443 21.30 -18.12 -14.93
CA TYR A 443 21.87 -17.05 -15.76
C TYR A 443 20.77 -16.11 -16.22
N PHE A 444 19.65 -16.63 -16.71
CA PHE A 444 18.51 -15.83 -17.14
C PHE A 444 18.02 -14.92 -16.01
N ASP A 445 17.79 -15.47 -14.82
CA ASP A 445 17.37 -14.72 -13.65
C ASP A 445 18.41 -13.65 -13.23
N PHE A 446 19.70 -13.98 -13.31
CA PHE A 446 20.78 -13.06 -12.96
C PHE A 446 20.87 -11.87 -13.94
N TRP A 447 20.80 -12.13 -15.25
CA TRP A 447 20.85 -11.06 -16.26
C TRP A 447 19.64 -10.16 -16.20
N ARG A 448 18.44 -10.72 -16.07
CA ARG A 448 17.20 -9.95 -15.89
C ARG A 448 17.20 -9.09 -14.62
N LEU A 449 17.75 -9.65 -13.52
CA LEU A 449 17.87 -8.91 -12.27
C LEU A 449 18.68 -7.64 -12.43
N TYR A 450 19.87 -7.74 -13.01
CA TYR A 450 20.72 -6.56 -13.17
C TYR A 450 20.30 -5.65 -14.33
N TYR A 451 19.69 -6.19 -15.38
CA TYR A 451 19.00 -5.37 -16.37
C TYR A 451 17.93 -4.48 -15.73
N THR A 452 17.13 -5.06 -14.84
CA THR A 452 16.15 -4.29 -14.07
C THR A 452 16.83 -3.23 -13.21
N ALA A 453 17.91 -3.56 -12.49
CA ALA A 453 18.62 -2.60 -11.66
C ALA A 453 19.14 -1.38 -12.46
N PHE A 454 19.79 -1.65 -13.58
CA PHE A 454 20.39 -0.60 -14.41
C PHE A 454 19.33 0.28 -15.08
N SER A 455 18.19 -0.29 -15.45
CA SER A 455 17.08 0.46 -16.06
C SER A 455 16.28 1.31 -15.09
N ARG A 456 16.63 1.36 -13.79
CA ARG A 456 15.95 2.22 -12.79
C ARG A 456 16.46 3.65 -12.81
N ALA A 457 17.67 3.90 -13.33
CA ALA A 457 18.26 5.24 -13.38
C ALA A 457 17.68 6.08 -14.51
N GLN A 458 17.38 7.34 -14.20
CA GLN A 458 16.95 8.32 -15.19
C GLN A 458 18.14 9.10 -15.76
N ASN A 459 18.98 9.68 -14.89
CA ASN A 459 20.03 10.62 -15.31
C ASN A 459 21.43 10.08 -15.02
N LEU A 460 21.66 9.40 -13.91
CA LEU A 460 22.98 8.93 -13.50
C LEU A 460 22.91 7.54 -12.88
N LEU A 461 23.69 6.62 -13.43
CA LEU A 461 23.90 5.27 -12.92
C LEU A 461 25.31 5.15 -12.36
N VAL A 462 25.44 4.79 -11.09
CA VAL A 462 26.71 4.61 -10.40
C VAL A 462 26.88 3.15 -10.02
N LEU A 463 27.89 2.47 -10.53
CA LEU A 463 28.25 1.13 -10.08
C LEU A 463 29.23 1.24 -8.91
N THR A 464 28.90 0.64 -7.76
CA THR A 464 29.71 0.80 -6.56
C THR A 464 30.16 -0.52 -5.94
N CYS A 465 31.41 -0.58 -5.47
CA CYS A 465 31.94 -1.74 -4.79
C CYS A 465 33.16 -1.39 -3.92
N ASP A 466 33.51 -2.33 -3.03
CA ASP A 466 34.80 -2.40 -2.35
C ASP A 466 35.68 -3.39 -3.10
N GLU A 467 36.63 -2.91 -3.87
CA GLU A 467 37.50 -3.73 -4.72
C GLU A 467 38.48 -4.60 -3.94
N ASN A 468 38.70 -4.35 -2.65
CA ASN A 468 39.57 -5.18 -1.82
C ASN A 468 38.91 -6.51 -1.45
N LYS A 469 37.71 -6.47 -0.88
CA LYS A 469 37.02 -7.69 -0.40
C LYS A 469 35.91 -8.18 -1.32
N ARG A 470 35.35 -7.31 -2.16
CA ARG A 470 34.17 -7.59 -2.98
C ARG A 470 34.32 -7.04 -4.39
N THR A 471 35.41 -7.46 -5.06
CA THR A 471 35.63 -7.14 -6.47
C THR A 471 34.46 -7.56 -7.33
N PRO A 472 34.14 -6.84 -8.39
CA PRO A 472 33.15 -7.26 -9.38
C PRO A 472 33.44 -8.68 -9.88
N SER A 473 32.42 -9.52 -9.87
CA SER A 473 32.56 -10.90 -10.34
C SER A 473 32.89 -10.92 -11.82
N GLN A 474 33.38 -12.08 -12.31
CA GLN A 474 33.69 -12.27 -13.71
C GLN A 474 32.57 -11.88 -14.69
N TYR A 475 31.32 -11.85 -14.21
CA TYR A 475 30.14 -11.53 -15.01
C TYR A 475 29.99 -10.01 -15.26
N PHE A 476 30.52 -9.19 -14.38
CA PHE A 476 30.50 -7.73 -14.52
C PHE A 476 31.82 -7.15 -15.00
N ARG A 477 32.93 -7.89 -14.87
CA ARG A 477 34.28 -7.35 -15.01
C ARG A 477 34.47 -6.61 -16.33
N ASP A 478 34.06 -7.23 -17.43
CA ASP A 478 34.32 -6.66 -18.78
C ASP A 478 33.64 -5.29 -18.93
N ILE A 479 32.37 -5.13 -18.54
CA ILE A 479 31.65 -3.87 -18.60
C ILE A 479 32.10 -2.87 -17.51
N TYR A 480 32.48 -3.34 -16.33
CA TYR A 480 32.90 -2.51 -15.22
C TYR A 480 34.27 -1.86 -15.46
N ASP A 481 35.21 -2.61 -16.07
CA ASP A 481 36.57 -2.11 -16.35
C ASP A 481 36.55 -0.94 -17.35
N GLU A 482 35.59 -0.90 -18.26
CA GLU A 482 35.44 0.14 -19.28
C GLU A 482 34.79 1.43 -18.75
N ILE A 483 34.10 1.39 -17.60
CA ILE A 483 33.41 2.55 -17.03
C ILE A 483 34.37 3.51 -16.34
N GLN A 484 34.16 4.81 -16.57
CA GLN A 484 34.92 5.88 -15.93
C GLN A 484 34.61 6.01 -14.44
N SER A 485 35.58 6.46 -13.66
CA SER A 485 35.37 6.76 -12.24
C SER A 485 34.67 8.11 -12.05
N VAL A 486 33.90 8.28 -11.00
CA VAL A 486 33.38 9.60 -10.57
C VAL A 486 34.50 10.63 -10.27
N ASN A 487 35.72 10.18 -10.08
CA ASN A 487 36.88 11.04 -9.87
C ASN A 487 37.71 11.22 -11.14
N SER A 488 37.25 10.83 -12.32
CA SER A 488 37.97 11.05 -13.59
C SER A 488 37.74 12.47 -14.10
N ASP A 489 38.69 12.98 -14.86
CA ASP A 489 38.59 14.31 -15.53
C ASP A 489 37.45 14.32 -16.58
N GLU A 490 36.95 13.19 -17.00
CA GLU A 490 35.85 13.04 -17.96
C GLU A 490 34.48 13.17 -17.33
N PHE A 491 34.36 13.04 -16.00
CA PHE A 491 33.09 13.16 -15.29
C PHE A 491 32.92 14.57 -14.71
N ASP A 492 31.94 15.30 -15.22
CA ASP A 492 31.56 16.63 -14.74
C ASP A 492 30.11 16.64 -14.25
N LEU A 493 29.96 16.64 -12.91
CA LEU A 493 28.65 16.71 -12.26
C LEU A 493 27.86 17.98 -12.64
N SER A 494 28.53 19.04 -13.04
CA SER A 494 27.88 20.31 -13.39
C SER A 494 26.97 20.21 -14.62
N GLU A 495 27.22 19.28 -15.52
CA GLU A 495 26.41 19.04 -16.72
C GLU A 495 25.05 18.37 -16.42
N PHE A 496 24.90 17.73 -15.26
CA PHE A 496 23.66 17.00 -14.92
C PHE A 496 22.60 17.92 -14.32
N SER A 497 21.35 17.59 -14.62
CA SER A 497 20.16 18.15 -13.99
C SER A 497 19.26 17.03 -13.53
N PHE A 498 18.97 16.99 -12.24
CA PHE A 498 18.16 15.95 -11.64
C PHE A 498 16.76 16.46 -11.32
N GLN A 499 15.74 15.82 -11.88
CA GLN A 499 14.35 16.17 -11.61
C GLN A 499 13.94 15.65 -10.22
N SER A 500 12.91 16.26 -9.64
CA SER A 500 12.28 15.68 -8.44
C SER A 500 11.69 14.31 -8.77
N VAL A 501 11.73 13.39 -7.81
CA VAL A 501 11.10 12.08 -7.95
C VAL A 501 9.62 12.29 -8.25
N LYS A 502 9.19 11.85 -9.42
CA LYS A 502 7.76 11.83 -9.73
C LYS A 502 7.14 10.77 -8.85
N LYS A 503 6.26 11.17 -7.94
CA LYS A 503 5.31 10.22 -7.36
C LYS A 503 4.65 9.49 -8.51
N VAL A 504 4.55 8.17 -8.41
CA VAL A 504 4.00 7.26 -9.44
C VAL A 504 2.94 7.98 -10.27
N ASN A 505 2.93 7.81 -11.61
CA ASN A 505 1.96 8.43 -12.54
C ASN A 505 0.48 8.09 -12.26
N LEU A 506 0.18 7.49 -11.13
CA LEU A 506 -1.17 7.25 -10.66
C LEU A 506 -1.68 8.53 -10.03
N LYS A 507 -2.66 9.14 -10.68
CA LYS A 507 -3.41 10.22 -10.09
C LYS A 507 -4.10 9.71 -8.84
N ASN A 508 -3.90 10.38 -7.72
CA ASN A 508 -4.58 10.03 -6.48
C ASN A 508 -6.10 10.12 -6.66
N SER A 509 -6.80 9.12 -6.14
CA SER A 509 -8.26 9.11 -6.15
C SER A 509 -8.81 9.77 -4.88
N PHE A 510 -9.77 10.67 -5.04
CA PHE A 510 -10.40 11.37 -3.94
C PHE A 510 -11.92 11.16 -3.97
N SER A 511 -12.47 10.67 -2.87
CA SER A 511 -13.91 10.57 -2.67
C SER A 511 -14.44 11.66 -1.73
N PHE A 512 -15.72 12.01 -1.88
CA PHE A 512 -16.31 13.03 -1.04
C PHE A 512 -16.31 12.64 0.44
N THR A 513 -16.76 11.43 0.76
CA THR A 513 -16.92 10.97 2.16
C THR A 513 -15.59 10.67 2.84
N SER A 514 -14.69 9.93 2.16
CA SER A 514 -13.45 9.45 2.78
C SER A 514 -12.34 10.49 2.81
N HIS A 515 -12.38 11.50 1.94
CA HIS A 515 -11.32 12.49 1.81
C HIS A 515 -11.82 13.92 2.11
N ILE A 516 -12.78 14.42 1.36
CA ILE A 516 -13.22 15.80 1.47
C ILE A 516 -13.86 16.07 2.82
N THR A 517 -14.83 15.25 3.22
CA THR A 517 -15.51 15.41 4.51
C THR A 517 -14.54 15.33 5.69
N VAL A 518 -13.59 14.41 5.65
CA VAL A 518 -12.58 14.24 6.72
C VAL A 518 -11.69 15.49 6.80
N TYR A 519 -11.20 15.96 5.65
CA TYR A 519 -10.35 17.17 5.60
C TYR A 519 -11.09 18.43 6.06
N GLU A 520 -12.31 18.66 5.57
CA GLU A 520 -13.13 19.82 5.96
C GLU A 520 -13.50 19.79 7.44
N THR A 521 -13.74 18.61 8.02
CA THR A 521 -13.98 18.45 9.45
C THR A 521 -12.72 18.76 10.26
N CYS A 522 -11.59 18.20 9.86
CA CYS A 522 -10.30 18.43 10.50
C CYS A 522 -9.16 18.03 9.58
N ALA A 523 -8.43 19.01 9.05
CA ALA A 523 -7.29 18.73 8.19
C ALA A 523 -6.16 17.96 8.92
N LEU A 524 -6.02 18.18 10.23
CA LEU A 524 -5.08 17.42 11.05
C LEU A 524 -5.48 15.95 11.19
N GLN A 525 -6.79 15.65 11.30
CA GLN A 525 -7.29 14.27 11.28
C GLN A 525 -7.00 13.61 9.92
N TYR A 526 -7.19 14.35 8.83
CA TYR A 526 -6.82 13.88 7.49
C TYR A 526 -5.32 13.57 7.41
N LYS A 527 -4.44 14.47 7.89
CA LYS A 527 -2.99 14.25 7.96
C LYS A 527 -2.67 12.91 8.61
N PHE A 528 -3.26 12.62 9.76
CA PHE A 528 -2.92 11.40 10.49
C PHE A 528 -3.52 10.14 9.87
N TYR A 529 -4.82 10.13 9.57
CA TYR A 529 -5.47 8.88 9.14
C TYR A 529 -5.37 8.59 7.63
N LYS A 530 -5.23 9.62 6.79
CA LYS A 530 -5.19 9.43 5.34
C LYS A 530 -3.82 9.63 4.73
N GLU A 531 -3.06 10.61 5.18
CA GLU A 531 -1.73 10.89 4.63
C GLU A 531 -0.63 10.05 5.27
N LEU A 532 -0.69 9.86 6.58
CA LEU A 532 0.31 9.15 7.38
C LEU A 532 -0.15 7.75 7.78
N GLU A 533 -1.41 7.39 7.52
CA GLU A 533 -1.99 6.06 7.70
C GLU A 533 -1.97 5.52 9.14
N PHE A 534 -2.16 6.39 10.12
CA PHE A 534 -2.40 5.96 11.49
C PHE A 534 -3.66 5.09 11.56
N MET A 535 -3.61 3.97 12.25
CA MET A 535 -4.74 3.05 12.39
C MET A 535 -5.72 3.58 13.45
N PRO A 536 -6.96 3.94 13.09
CA PRO A 536 -7.94 4.37 14.08
C PRO A 536 -8.30 3.24 15.05
N VAL A 537 -8.57 3.61 16.30
CA VAL A 537 -9.10 2.66 17.29
C VAL A 537 -10.50 2.22 16.85
N ARG A 538 -10.74 0.93 16.81
CA ARG A 538 -11.96 0.35 16.25
C ARG A 538 -13.22 0.81 16.97
N GLN A 539 -14.29 1.03 16.19
CA GLN A 539 -15.62 1.32 16.67
C GLN A 539 -16.63 0.35 16.04
N ASN A 540 -17.37 -0.39 16.86
CA ASN A 540 -18.38 -1.38 16.42
C ASN A 540 -19.60 -0.75 15.72
N ALA A 541 -19.72 0.58 15.73
CA ALA A 541 -20.90 1.28 15.20
C ALA A 541 -21.05 1.20 13.65
N MET A 542 -19.98 0.88 12.92
CA MET A 542 -20.04 0.81 11.45
C MET A 542 -20.69 -0.46 10.92
N MET A 543 -20.55 -1.59 11.62
CA MET A 543 -21.06 -2.89 11.17
C MET A 543 -22.58 -2.89 10.93
N PHE A 544 -23.34 -2.17 11.77
CA PHE A 544 -24.79 -2.07 11.62
C PHE A 544 -25.20 -1.47 10.27
N GLY A 545 -24.57 -0.36 9.92
CA GLY A 545 -24.82 0.33 8.64
C GLY A 545 -24.44 -0.53 7.45
N THR A 546 -23.25 -1.12 7.46
CA THR A 546 -22.75 -1.99 6.40
C THR A 546 -23.69 -3.17 6.16
N LEU A 547 -24.15 -3.85 7.23
CA LEU A 547 -25.05 -4.98 7.12
C LEU A 547 -26.39 -4.62 6.47
N VAL A 548 -26.96 -3.46 6.82
CA VAL A 548 -28.20 -2.95 6.20
C VAL A 548 -27.98 -2.67 4.71
N HIS A 549 -26.86 -1.99 4.36
CA HIS A 549 -26.54 -1.65 2.97
C HIS A 549 -26.30 -2.89 2.11
N GLU A 550 -25.46 -3.84 2.53
CA GLU A 550 -25.17 -5.06 1.78
C GLU A 550 -26.45 -5.90 1.53
N THR A 551 -27.35 -5.98 2.52
CA THR A 551 -28.59 -6.74 2.32
C THR A 551 -29.56 -6.02 1.41
N ILE A 552 -29.64 -4.70 1.44
CA ILE A 552 -30.43 -3.90 0.46
C ILE A 552 -29.83 -4.05 -0.94
N GLU A 553 -28.50 -4.12 -1.07
CA GLU A 553 -27.83 -4.41 -2.34
C GLU A 553 -28.27 -5.75 -2.96
N ASP A 554 -28.33 -6.83 -2.14
CA ASP A 554 -28.79 -8.14 -2.62
C ASP A 554 -30.21 -8.09 -3.14
N ILE A 555 -31.10 -7.34 -2.47
CA ILE A 555 -32.47 -7.11 -2.94
C ILE A 555 -32.46 -6.41 -4.30
N HIS A 556 -31.66 -5.35 -4.47
CA HIS A 556 -31.57 -4.64 -5.76
C HIS A 556 -31.00 -5.51 -6.85
N ARG A 557 -29.99 -6.32 -6.55
CA ARG A 557 -29.41 -7.27 -7.51
C ARG A 557 -30.45 -8.29 -7.99
N ALA A 558 -31.27 -8.81 -7.09
CA ALA A 558 -32.39 -9.68 -7.46
C ALA A 558 -33.40 -8.96 -8.37
N ALA A 559 -33.76 -7.71 -8.05
CA ALA A 559 -34.65 -6.90 -8.88
C ALA A 559 -34.09 -6.64 -10.30
N ILE A 560 -32.79 -6.28 -10.40
CA ILE A 560 -32.10 -6.03 -11.68
C ILE A 560 -32.06 -7.29 -12.56
N ARG A 561 -31.92 -8.49 -11.94
CA ARG A 561 -31.94 -9.79 -12.64
C ARG A 561 -33.34 -10.22 -13.07
N GLY A 562 -34.37 -9.45 -12.72
CA GLY A 562 -35.78 -9.81 -13.00
C GLY A 562 -36.33 -10.89 -12.03
N GLU A 563 -35.62 -11.18 -10.93
CA GLU A 563 -35.97 -12.20 -9.91
C GLU A 563 -36.84 -11.58 -8.80
N VAL A 564 -37.79 -10.74 -9.13
CA VAL A 564 -38.63 -10.02 -8.14
C VAL A 564 -39.44 -10.99 -7.26
N ASP A 565 -39.81 -12.14 -7.79
CA ASP A 565 -40.49 -13.23 -7.07
C ASP A 565 -39.63 -13.81 -5.93
N LYS A 566 -38.33 -13.67 -6.01
CA LYS A 566 -37.40 -14.09 -4.94
C LYS A 566 -37.25 -13.06 -3.79
N ILE A 567 -37.76 -11.85 -3.95
CA ILE A 567 -37.72 -10.81 -2.90
C ILE A 567 -38.83 -11.10 -1.88
N THR A 568 -38.61 -12.09 -1.03
CA THR A 568 -39.50 -12.51 0.06
C THR A 568 -38.81 -12.34 1.40
N ASN A 569 -39.56 -12.20 2.49
CA ASN A 569 -38.99 -12.07 3.83
C ASN A 569 -38.05 -13.23 4.18
N ASP A 570 -38.37 -14.46 3.75
CA ASP A 570 -37.52 -15.64 4.03
C ASP A 570 -36.16 -15.54 3.29
N ASN A 571 -36.16 -15.10 2.04
CA ASN A 571 -34.92 -14.90 1.28
C ASN A 571 -34.13 -13.71 1.81
N ILE A 572 -34.80 -12.60 2.16
CA ILE A 572 -34.17 -11.42 2.77
C ILE A 572 -33.48 -11.82 4.08
N ALA A 573 -34.15 -12.60 4.93
CA ALA A 573 -33.55 -13.12 6.16
C ALA A 573 -32.34 -14.02 5.86
N THR A 574 -32.40 -14.84 4.80
CA THR A 574 -31.29 -15.70 4.37
C THR A 574 -30.08 -14.87 3.89
N TRP A 575 -30.29 -13.87 3.04
CA TRP A 575 -29.23 -12.94 2.58
C TRP A 575 -28.63 -12.16 3.75
N PHE A 576 -29.48 -11.64 4.63
CA PHE A 576 -29.07 -10.93 5.83
C PHE A 576 -28.17 -11.80 6.74
N GLU A 577 -28.54 -13.06 7.00
CA GLU A 577 -27.71 -13.97 7.79
C GLU A 577 -26.39 -14.31 7.08
N SER A 578 -26.40 -14.45 5.77
CA SER A 578 -25.19 -14.67 4.98
C SER A 578 -24.22 -13.47 5.12
N ASN A 579 -24.73 -12.25 4.92
CA ASN A 579 -23.95 -11.02 5.06
C ASN A 579 -23.45 -10.82 6.50
N TYR A 580 -24.32 -11.04 7.50
CA TYR A 580 -23.94 -10.98 8.90
C TYR A 580 -22.78 -11.94 9.22
N ASN A 581 -22.88 -13.21 8.80
CA ASN A 581 -21.83 -14.21 9.02
C ASN A 581 -20.54 -13.86 8.28
N SER A 582 -20.63 -13.27 7.10
CA SER A 582 -19.47 -12.75 6.34
C SER A 582 -18.81 -11.61 7.10
N LEU A 583 -19.57 -10.61 7.52
CA LEU A 583 -19.08 -9.47 8.30
C LEU A 583 -18.47 -9.88 9.65
N VAL A 584 -19.11 -10.83 10.37
CA VAL A 584 -18.53 -11.36 11.62
C VAL A 584 -17.17 -12.00 11.39
N LYS A 585 -17.00 -12.70 10.26
CA LYS A 585 -15.71 -13.34 9.92
C LYS A 585 -14.68 -12.34 9.45
N SER A 586 -15.07 -11.36 8.63
CA SER A 586 -14.16 -10.36 8.07
C SER A 586 -13.79 -9.28 9.08
N GLU A 587 -14.76 -8.77 9.85
CA GLU A 587 -14.55 -7.66 10.79
C GLU A 587 -14.21 -8.12 12.21
N HIS A 588 -14.27 -9.43 12.50
CA HIS A 588 -14.08 -10.01 13.84
C HIS A 588 -14.87 -9.30 14.95
N THR A 589 -16.04 -8.80 14.60
CA THR A 589 -16.97 -8.12 15.50
C THR A 589 -18.36 -8.74 15.37
N TYR A 590 -19.27 -8.42 16.28
CA TYR A 590 -20.64 -8.93 16.25
C TYR A 590 -21.61 -7.84 16.70
N LEU A 591 -22.85 -7.92 16.23
CA LEU A 591 -23.97 -7.14 16.74
C LEU A 591 -24.70 -7.92 17.81
N ALA A 592 -25.09 -7.23 18.88
CA ALA A 592 -26.01 -7.82 19.86
C ALA A 592 -27.37 -8.15 19.19
N GLU A 593 -28.04 -9.19 19.68
CA GLU A 593 -29.29 -9.65 19.09
C GLU A 593 -30.35 -8.54 18.87
N PRO A 594 -30.58 -7.59 19.79
CA PRO A 594 -31.51 -6.50 19.56
C PRO A 594 -31.09 -5.59 18.38
N GLN A 595 -29.79 -5.36 18.21
CA GLN A 595 -29.25 -4.55 17.10
C GLN A 595 -29.39 -5.29 15.77
N ARG A 596 -29.14 -6.61 15.76
CA ARG A 596 -29.29 -7.45 14.57
C ARG A 596 -30.76 -7.50 14.11
N ASN A 597 -31.70 -7.70 15.05
CA ASN A 597 -33.13 -7.67 14.77
C ASN A 597 -33.58 -6.30 14.26
N ALA A 598 -33.07 -5.22 14.82
CA ALA A 598 -33.35 -3.87 14.34
C ALA A 598 -32.83 -3.61 12.91
N ALA A 599 -31.65 -4.13 12.58
CA ALA A 599 -31.10 -4.04 11.22
C ALA A 599 -31.96 -4.82 10.21
N LEU A 600 -32.34 -6.08 10.53
CA LEU A 600 -33.22 -6.86 9.66
C LEU A 600 -34.56 -6.17 9.44
N SER A 601 -35.19 -5.65 10.50
CA SER A 601 -36.46 -4.92 10.39
C SER A 601 -36.37 -3.66 9.52
N GLN A 602 -35.21 -3.02 9.44
CA GLN A 602 -35.01 -1.89 8.52
C GLN A 602 -35.00 -2.33 7.05
N VAL A 603 -34.38 -3.47 6.77
CA VAL A 603 -34.32 -4.04 5.41
C VAL A 603 -35.68 -4.55 4.95
N GLU A 604 -36.40 -5.29 5.80
CA GLU A 604 -37.76 -5.78 5.50
C GLU A 604 -38.71 -4.62 5.23
N ARG A 605 -38.69 -3.58 6.06
CA ARG A 605 -39.49 -2.36 5.86
C ARG A 605 -39.15 -1.64 4.56
N TYR A 606 -37.87 -1.63 4.18
CA TYR A 606 -37.46 -1.09 2.89
C TYR A 606 -38.06 -1.88 1.75
N ALA A 607 -37.96 -3.20 1.78
CA ALA A 607 -38.53 -4.08 0.76
C ALA A 607 -40.05 -3.90 0.59
N GLU A 608 -40.80 -3.85 1.72
CA GLU A 608 -42.25 -3.59 1.71
C GLU A 608 -42.60 -2.24 1.05
N ARG A 609 -41.84 -1.16 1.33
CA ARG A 609 -42.05 0.16 0.74
C ARG A 609 -41.70 0.25 -0.75
N MET A 610 -40.84 -0.65 -1.21
CA MET A 610 -40.44 -0.76 -2.62
C MET A 610 -41.30 -1.71 -3.44
N ASP A 611 -42.21 -2.45 -2.80
CA ASP A 611 -43.09 -3.39 -3.51
C ASP A 611 -43.85 -2.72 -4.67
N GLY A 612 -43.87 -3.37 -5.81
CA GLY A 612 -44.45 -2.86 -7.07
C GLY A 612 -43.60 -1.76 -7.76
N LYS A 613 -42.45 -1.35 -7.24
CA LYS A 613 -41.60 -0.28 -7.78
C LYS A 613 -40.24 -0.76 -8.32
N TRP A 614 -39.99 -2.04 -8.32
CA TRP A 614 -38.71 -2.64 -8.67
C TRP A 614 -38.26 -2.34 -10.11
N ALA A 615 -39.20 -2.14 -11.03
CA ALA A 615 -38.90 -1.81 -12.44
C ALA A 615 -38.15 -0.47 -12.60
N SER A 616 -38.18 0.40 -11.59
CA SER A 616 -37.42 1.66 -11.61
C SER A 616 -35.92 1.50 -11.27
N VAL A 617 -35.52 0.38 -10.70
CA VAL A 617 -34.15 0.11 -10.32
C VAL A 617 -33.31 -0.20 -11.55
N GLN A 618 -32.35 0.66 -11.90
CA GLN A 618 -31.47 0.47 -13.04
C GLN A 618 -30.12 -0.10 -12.65
N GLN A 619 -29.49 0.46 -11.62
CA GLN A 619 -28.17 0.05 -11.14
C GLN A 619 -28.10 0.22 -9.61
N ALA A 620 -27.35 -0.67 -8.95
CA ALA A 620 -27.08 -0.62 -7.52
C ALA A 620 -25.58 -0.72 -7.27
N GLU A 621 -25.09 -0.08 -6.21
CA GLU A 621 -23.68 -0.05 -5.78
C GLU A 621 -22.74 0.31 -6.96
N VAL A 622 -23.02 1.43 -7.60
CA VAL A 622 -22.33 1.83 -8.82
C VAL A 622 -21.03 2.56 -8.48
N ASP A 623 -19.92 1.95 -8.83
CA ASP A 623 -18.62 2.64 -8.78
C ASP A 623 -18.51 3.60 -9.97
N VAL A 624 -18.33 4.86 -9.68
CA VAL A 624 -18.16 5.93 -10.65
C VAL A 624 -16.90 6.73 -10.38
N SER A 625 -16.11 6.95 -11.43
CA SER A 625 -14.91 7.75 -11.35
C SER A 625 -14.78 8.70 -12.52
N LEU A 626 -14.16 9.84 -12.31
CA LEU A 626 -13.86 10.84 -13.32
C LEU A 626 -12.42 11.31 -13.20
N VAL A 627 -11.67 11.17 -14.28
CA VAL A 627 -10.27 11.63 -14.34
C VAL A 627 -10.23 13.13 -14.59
N LYS A 628 -9.67 13.88 -13.63
CA LYS A 628 -9.33 15.31 -13.76
C LYS A 628 -7.87 15.46 -14.22
N GLU A 629 -7.40 16.69 -14.39
CA GLU A 629 -6.02 16.97 -14.79
C GLU A 629 -4.98 16.40 -13.81
N ASP A 630 -5.16 16.64 -12.51
CA ASP A 630 -4.19 16.28 -11.46
C ASP A 630 -4.62 15.10 -10.57
N TYR A 631 -5.88 14.67 -10.61
CA TYR A 631 -6.43 13.66 -9.71
C TYR A 631 -7.67 12.97 -10.30
N ILE A 632 -8.19 11.98 -9.60
CA ILE A 632 -9.42 11.26 -9.94
C ILE A 632 -10.48 11.58 -8.87
N ILE A 633 -11.67 11.96 -9.30
CA ILE A 633 -12.84 11.97 -8.41
C ILE A 633 -13.43 10.57 -8.41
N ASP A 634 -13.68 10.04 -7.24
CA ASP A 634 -14.19 8.69 -7.03
C ASP A 634 -15.46 8.71 -6.18
N GLY A 635 -16.38 7.82 -6.48
CA GLY A 635 -17.64 7.73 -5.76
C GLY A 635 -18.33 6.39 -5.94
N LYS A 636 -19.05 5.96 -4.92
CA LYS A 636 -19.90 4.77 -4.96
C LYS A 636 -21.32 5.20 -4.65
N ILE A 637 -22.22 4.93 -5.59
CA ILE A 637 -23.64 5.35 -5.52
C ILE A 637 -24.50 4.13 -5.18
N ASP A 638 -25.22 4.20 -4.09
CA ASP A 638 -25.99 3.07 -3.59
C ASP A 638 -27.07 2.61 -4.57
N LEU A 639 -27.78 3.56 -5.21
CA LEU A 639 -28.86 3.21 -6.14
C LEU A 639 -29.09 4.28 -7.21
N VAL A 640 -29.23 3.84 -8.47
CA VAL A 640 -29.66 4.66 -9.61
C VAL A 640 -31.02 4.14 -10.11
N LYS A 641 -31.99 5.03 -10.16
CA LYS A 641 -33.36 4.75 -10.65
C LYS A 641 -33.62 5.45 -11.99
N GLY A 642 -34.23 4.74 -12.92
CA GLY A 642 -34.73 5.33 -14.18
C GLY A 642 -36.10 5.94 -14.02
N VAL A 643 -36.28 7.20 -14.46
CA VAL A 643 -37.57 7.91 -14.44
C VAL A 643 -37.68 8.75 -15.70
N ASP A 644 -38.64 8.44 -16.58
CA ASP A 644 -39.00 9.24 -17.76
C ASP A 644 -37.80 9.76 -18.58
N GLY A 645 -36.84 8.89 -18.89
CA GLY A 645 -35.64 9.24 -19.68
C GLY A 645 -34.55 10.02 -18.91
N THR A 646 -34.74 10.21 -17.61
CA THR A 646 -33.74 10.75 -16.68
C THR A 646 -33.44 9.73 -15.61
N VAL A 647 -32.45 10.02 -14.74
CA VAL A 647 -32.14 9.19 -13.58
C VAL A 647 -32.31 9.95 -12.28
N GLU A 648 -32.69 9.24 -11.25
CA GLU A 648 -32.66 9.71 -9.87
C GLU A 648 -31.63 8.90 -9.10
N ILE A 649 -30.86 9.55 -8.25
CA ILE A 649 -29.87 8.90 -7.38
C ILE A 649 -30.39 8.83 -5.96
N VAL A 650 -30.09 7.72 -5.27
CA VAL A 650 -30.49 7.49 -3.88
C VAL A 650 -29.27 7.05 -3.09
N ASP A 651 -29.08 7.65 -1.93
CA ASP A 651 -28.07 7.31 -0.94
C ASP A 651 -28.77 6.89 0.37
N PHE A 652 -28.45 5.71 0.87
CA PHE A 652 -29.08 5.14 2.06
C PHE A 652 -28.40 5.58 3.34
N LYS A 653 -29.22 5.81 4.37
CA LYS A 653 -28.73 6.11 5.74
C LYS A 653 -29.44 5.19 6.72
N SER A 654 -28.71 4.34 7.43
CA SER A 654 -29.23 3.34 8.37
C SER A 654 -29.65 3.94 9.72
N GLU A 655 -30.05 5.19 9.75
CA GLU A 655 -30.52 5.92 10.94
C GLU A 655 -31.95 6.45 10.73
N ARG A 656 -32.55 7.00 11.78
CA ARG A 656 -33.85 7.71 11.68
C ARG A 656 -33.66 9.04 10.97
N LYS A 657 -34.67 9.46 10.24
CA LYS A 657 -34.67 10.75 9.54
C LYS A 657 -34.45 11.90 10.52
N PRO A 658 -33.41 12.71 10.32
CA PRO A 658 -33.06 13.78 11.26
C PRO A 658 -34.03 14.96 11.18
N ASP A 659 -34.08 15.75 12.27
CA ASP A 659 -34.72 17.05 12.28
C ASP A 659 -33.99 18.00 11.32
N MET A 660 -34.73 18.51 10.32
CA MET A 660 -34.17 19.32 9.22
C MET A 660 -33.53 20.64 9.70
N VAL A 661 -33.98 21.16 10.84
CA VAL A 661 -33.50 22.44 11.39
C VAL A 661 -32.28 22.22 12.28
N LYS A 662 -32.36 21.22 13.17
CA LYS A 662 -31.30 20.95 14.15
C LYS A 662 -30.05 20.32 13.53
N MET A 663 -30.21 19.61 12.41
CA MET A 663 -29.13 18.87 11.76
C MET A 663 -28.75 19.44 10.36
N ARG A 664 -28.94 20.76 10.20
CA ARG A 664 -28.75 21.46 8.91
C ARG A 664 -27.36 21.26 8.32
N GLU A 665 -26.31 21.37 9.11
CA GLU A 665 -24.90 21.18 8.65
C GLU A 665 -24.67 19.77 8.11
N ARG A 666 -25.13 18.75 8.84
CA ARG A 666 -25.00 17.35 8.42
C ARG A 666 -25.76 17.06 7.13
N LEU A 667 -26.98 17.60 7.00
CA LEU A 667 -27.79 17.49 5.78
C LEU A 667 -27.15 18.20 4.60
N GLU A 668 -26.46 19.33 4.84
CA GLU A 668 -25.71 20.02 3.80
C GLU A 668 -24.52 19.17 3.30
N HIS A 669 -23.82 18.50 4.20
CA HIS A 669 -22.77 17.54 3.80
C HIS A 669 -23.31 16.42 2.92
N TYR A 670 -24.42 15.79 3.30
CA TYR A 670 -25.05 14.75 2.49
C TYR A 670 -25.56 15.28 1.14
N ARG A 671 -26.09 16.51 1.11
CA ARG A 671 -26.51 17.16 -0.13
C ARG A 671 -25.32 17.35 -1.08
N ARG A 672 -24.18 17.81 -0.59
CA ARG A 672 -22.94 17.98 -1.39
C ARG A 672 -22.42 16.64 -1.89
N GLN A 673 -22.48 15.57 -1.10
CA GLN A 673 -22.16 14.21 -1.53
C GLN A 673 -23.01 13.80 -2.75
N LEU A 674 -24.32 13.95 -2.65
CA LEU A 674 -25.24 13.65 -3.74
C LEU A 674 -24.97 14.50 -5.00
N GLN A 675 -24.59 15.76 -4.83
CA GLN A 675 -24.24 16.66 -5.94
C GLN A 675 -22.98 16.17 -6.70
N ILE A 676 -21.98 15.68 -5.98
CA ILE A 676 -20.80 15.05 -6.62
C ILE A 676 -21.21 13.78 -7.36
N TYR A 677 -22.06 12.95 -6.77
CA TYR A 677 -22.57 11.75 -7.44
C TYR A 677 -23.37 12.08 -8.71
N ALA A 678 -24.23 13.09 -8.68
CA ALA A 678 -24.95 13.57 -9.84
C ALA A 678 -24.00 14.05 -10.95
N TYR A 679 -22.97 14.81 -10.59
CA TYR A 679 -21.94 15.25 -11.52
C TYR A 679 -21.21 14.07 -12.16
N LEU A 680 -20.79 13.07 -11.38
CA LEU A 680 -20.09 11.89 -11.88
C LEU A 680 -20.95 11.09 -12.86
N ILE A 681 -22.22 10.83 -12.54
CA ILE A 681 -23.15 10.12 -13.44
C ILE A 681 -23.32 10.87 -14.76
N GLU A 682 -23.56 12.19 -14.72
CA GLU A 682 -23.75 12.97 -15.94
C GLU A 682 -22.50 12.99 -16.82
N GLN A 683 -21.32 13.15 -16.23
CA GLN A 683 -20.07 13.19 -16.98
C GLN A 683 -19.71 11.83 -17.59
N ARG A 684 -19.99 10.75 -16.88
CA ARG A 684 -19.60 9.40 -17.30
C ARG A 684 -20.59 8.77 -18.28
N THR A 685 -21.89 8.94 -18.03
CA THR A 685 -22.94 8.22 -18.77
C THR A 685 -23.69 9.10 -19.77
N GLY A 686 -23.59 10.41 -19.63
CA GLY A 686 -24.41 11.37 -20.38
C GLY A 686 -25.90 11.41 -19.96
N GLN A 687 -26.29 10.59 -18.96
CA GLN A 687 -27.64 10.57 -18.43
C GLN A 687 -27.91 11.80 -17.56
N LYS A 688 -29.05 12.46 -17.75
CA LYS A 688 -29.43 13.62 -16.93
C LYS A 688 -30.00 13.17 -15.59
N VAL A 689 -29.47 13.72 -14.50
CA VAL A 689 -30.01 13.52 -13.17
C VAL A 689 -31.15 14.52 -12.93
N SER A 690 -32.32 14.06 -12.51
CA SER A 690 -33.48 14.91 -12.23
C SER A 690 -33.63 15.25 -10.75
N LYS A 691 -33.38 14.28 -9.87
CA LYS A 691 -33.47 14.43 -8.41
C LYS A 691 -32.44 13.59 -7.69
N MET A 692 -32.14 14.01 -6.48
CA MET A 692 -31.22 13.35 -5.56
C MET A 692 -31.93 13.07 -4.23
N HIS A 693 -31.78 11.88 -3.69
CA HIS A 693 -32.52 11.43 -2.51
C HIS A 693 -31.58 10.89 -1.42
N LEU A 694 -31.87 11.28 -0.17
CA LEU A 694 -31.43 10.56 1.01
C LEU A 694 -32.58 9.68 1.46
N TYR A 695 -32.31 8.37 1.66
CA TYR A 695 -33.30 7.44 2.14
C TYR A 695 -32.90 6.92 3.51
N TYR A 696 -33.71 7.22 4.52
CA TYR A 696 -33.45 6.84 5.92
C TYR A 696 -34.17 5.52 6.26
N THR A 697 -33.43 4.40 6.25
CA THR A 697 -33.99 3.07 6.49
C THR A 697 -34.51 2.89 7.92
N GLY A 698 -33.91 3.63 8.86
CA GLY A 698 -34.35 3.65 10.26
C GLY A 698 -35.64 4.41 10.55
N GLU A 699 -36.24 5.08 9.54
CA GLU A 699 -37.52 5.77 9.70
C GLU A 699 -38.68 4.78 9.73
N GLU A 700 -39.35 4.67 10.87
CA GLU A 700 -40.44 3.74 11.07
C GLU A 700 -41.77 4.27 10.53
N ASN A 701 -42.04 5.54 10.78
CA ASN A 701 -43.32 6.18 10.49
C ASN A 701 -43.12 7.39 9.57
N GLY A 702 -43.94 7.53 8.53
CA GLY A 702 -43.87 8.65 7.63
C GLY A 702 -42.98 8.45 6.40
N ASN A 703 -42.61 9.57 5.77
CA ASN A 703 -41.78 9.57 4.55
C ASN A 703 -40.30 9.44 4.92
N PRO A 704 -39.63 8.32 4.54
CA PRO A 704 -38.20 8.11 4.85
C PRO A 704 -37.28 8.96 3.98
N MET A 705 -37.79 9.66 2.96
CA MET A 705 -36.98 10.35 1.96
C MET A 705 -36.83 11.84 2.28
N ILE A 706 -35.63 12.35 2.00
CA ILE A 706 -35.35 13.78 1.78
C ILE A 706 -34.94 13.92 0.33
N THR A 707 -35.66 14.77 -0.44
CA THR A 707 -35.42 14.95 -1.86
C THR A 707 -34.82 16.32 -2.13
N TYR A 708 -33.74 16.36 -2.89
CA TYR A 708 -33.12 17.57 -3.39
C TYR A 708 -33.31 17.66 -4.92
N PRO A 709 -33.76 18.81 -5.45
CA PRO A 709 -33.84 19.01 -6.88
C PRO A 709 -32.45 19.17 -7.48
N TYR A 710 -32.29 18.76 -8.71
CA TYR A 710 -31.09 19.05 -9.47
C TYR A 710 -30.99 20.56 -9.73
N THR A 711 -29.86 21.14 -9.38
CA THR A 711 -29.54 22.55 -9.64
C THR A 711 -28.11 22.65 -10.14
N ARG A 712 -27.95 22.94 -11.44
CA ARG A 712 -26.64 22.94 -12.10
C ARG A 712 -25.62 23.87 -11.41
N THR A 713 -26.00 25.10 -11.09
CA THR A 713 -25.12 26.07 -10.43
C THR A 713 -24.68 25.62 -9.04
N ALA A 714 -25.55 24.93 -8.28
CA ALA A 714 -25.18 24.39 -6.98
C ALA A 714 -24.20 23.22 -7.10
N ILE A 715 -24.37 22.36 -8.12
CA ILE A 715 -23.46 21.24 -8.41
C ILE A 715 -22.09 21.78 -8.83
N GLU A 716 -22.04 22.72 -9.77
CA GLU A 716 -20.80 23.37 -10.21
C GLU A 716 -20.07 24.04 -9.03
N GLY A 717 -20.78 24.69 -8.11
CA GLY A 717 -20.21 25.25 -6.90
C GLY A 717 -19.62 24.19 -5.96
N THR A 718 -20.30 23.04 -5.82
CA THR A 718 -19.79 21.94 -5.00
C THR A 718 -18.57 21.29 -5.62
N VAL A 719 -18.54 21.12 -6.94
CA VAL A 719 -17.37 20.60 -7.66
C VAL A 719 -16.17 21.54 -7.50
N ALA A 720 -16.38 22.85 -7.64
CA ALA A 720 -15.30 23.84 -7.42
C ALA A 720 -14.75 23.82 -5.96
N ALA A 721 -15.61 23.64 -4.98
CA ALA A 721 -15.19 23.48 -3.58
C ALA A 721 -14.43 22.17 -3.35
N PHE A 722 -14.84 21.09 -4.03
CA PHE A 722 -14.12 19.81 -4.03
C PHE A 722 -12.71 19.98 -4.61
N ASP A 723 -12.59 20.62 -5.79
CA ASP A 723 -11.32 20.89 -6.45
C ASP A 723 -10.38 21.71 -5.54
N ASP A 724 -10.87 22.79 -4.89
CA ASP A 724 -10.10 23.60 -3.95
C ASP A 724 -9.58 22.78 -2.75
N THR A 725 -10.43 21.93 -2.19
CA THR A 725 -10.06 21.07 -1.06
C THR A 725 -8.99 20.05 -1.47
N VAL A 726 -9.14 19.41 -2.63
CA VAL A 726 -8.11 18.48 -3.16
C VAL A 726 -6.77 19.20 -3.35
N HIS A 727 -6.77 20.40 -3.92
CA HIS A 727 -5.55 21.18 -4.09
C HIS A 727 -4.88 21.55 -2.75
N LYS A 728 -5.66 21.83 -1.69
CA LYS A 728 -5.10 22.02 -0.33
C LYS A 728 -4.46 20.74 0.21
N ILE A 729 -5.12 19.60 0.02
CA ILE A 729 -4.57 18.28 0.40
C ILE A 729 -3.26 18.01 -0.35
N LEU A 730 -3.23 18.21 -1.66
CA LEU A 730 -2.03 17.98 -2.49
C LEU A 730 -0.86 18.88 -2.07
N ARG A 731 -1.15 20.11 -1.62
CA ARG A 731 -0.15 21.05 -1.07
C ARG A 731 0.22 20.77 0.39
N LYS A 732 -0.33 19.70 1.01
CA LYS A 732 -0.10 19.32 2.41
C LYS A 732 -0.47 20.40 3.43
N ASP A 733 -1.50 21.21 3.13
CA ASP A 733 -2.01 22.21 4.05
C ASP A 733 -2.95 21.56 5.08
N PHE A 734 -2.38 21.13 6.20
CA PHE A 734 -3.10 20.44 7.28
C PHE A 734 -3.25 21.31 8.54
N LYS A 735 -3.36 22.62 8.38
CA LYS A 735 -3.39 23.58 9.51
C LYS A 735 -4.77 23.70 10.17
N HIS A 736 -5.84 23.46 9.41
CA HIS A 736 -7.21 23.52 9.94
C HIS A 736 -7.46 22.43 10.98
N ARG A 737 -8.03 22.84 12.13
CA ARG A 737 -8.41 21.94 13.22
C ARG A 737 -9.93 21.97 13.42
N CYS A 738 -10.47 20.87 13.92
CA CYS A 738 -11.88 20.77 14.30
C CYS A 738 -12.21 21.67 15.49
N ASP A 739 -13.29 22.43 15.38
CA ASP A 739 -13.82 23.27 16.48
C ASP A 739 -14.99 22.57 17.21
N ASP A 740 -15.50 21.44 16.70
CA ASP A 740 -16.59 20.69 17.33
C ASP A 740 -16.08 19.75 18.44
N ALA A 741 -16.43 20.10 19.68
CA ALA A 741 -16.06 19.34 20.86
C ALA A 741 -16.53 17.87 20.83
N LYS A 742 -17.67 17.56 20.16
CA LYS A 742 -18.22 16.22 20.06
C LYS A 742 -17.35 15.34 19.13
N THR A 743 -16.97 15.88 18.00
CA THR A 743 -16.06 15.23 17.04
C THR A 743 -14.69 15.00 17.68
N CYS A 744 -14.14 16.01 18.35
CA CYS A 744 -12.86 15.91 19.05
C CYS A 744 -12.88 14.87 20.17
N LYS A 745 -13.98 14.74 20.92
CA LYS A 745 -14.13 13.75 21.99
C LYS A 745 -13.98 12.30 21.50
N ASN A 746 -14.38 12.04 20.26
CA ASN A 746 -14.32 10.71 19.64
C ASN A 746 -13.05 10.49 18.80
N CYS A 747 -12.17 11.48 18.68
CA CYS A 747 -10.92 11.37 17.94
C CYS A 747 -9.82 10.72 18.79
N ASP A 748 -9.04 9.80 18.24
CA ASP A 748 -7.93 9.14 18.94
C ASP A 748 -6.82 10.12 19.30
N PHE A 749 -6.60 11.12 18.46
CA PHE A 749 -5.64 12.21 18.68
C PHE A 749 -6.13 13.29 19.66
N ARG A 750 -7.31 13.13 20.30
CA ARG A 750 -7.84 14.12 21.27
C ARG A 750 -6.84 14.48 22.38
N TYR A 751 -6.06 13.52 22.84
CA TYR A 751 -5.05 13.74 23.88
C TYR A 751 -3.88 14.58 23.38
N TYR A 752 -3.42 14.34 22.16
CA TYR A 752 -2.39 15.13 21.49
C TYR A 752 -2.87 16.57 21.21
N CYS A 753 -4.11 16.75 20.74
CA CYS A 753 -4.67 18.07 20.39
C CYS A 753 -5.00 18.95 21.60
N ASN A 754 -5.32 18.35 22.75
CA ASN A 754 -5.73 19.06 23.97
C ASN A 754 -4.53 19.41 24.87
N LYS A 755 -3.40 19.77 24.31
CA LYS A 755 -2.22 20.25 25.02
C LYS A 755 -2.42 21.62 25.63
#